data_ddbdd032fbe04f410caf90dc6e2b0b2a
#
_entry.id   ddbdd032fbe04f410caf90dc6e2b0b2a
#
_cell.length_a   1.000
_cell.length_b   1.000
_cell.length_c   1.000
_cell.angle_alpha   90.00
_cell.angle_beta   90.00
_cell.angle_gamma   90.00
#
_symmetry.space_group_name_H-M   'P 1'
#
loop_
_entity.id
_entity.type
_entity.pdbx_description
1 polymer ?
#
loop_
_entity_poly.entity_id
_entity_poly.type
_entity_poly.pdbx_seq_one_letter_code
_entity_poly.pdbx_strand_id
1 'polypeptide(L)'
;MGRLSAPDQQHPASGSRFCNVAIPHTRLDELTYEFEPERLPELAPGACVQVRLRGKKVKGLVLEVLDRSPVPKTMPIEKLVEPRLVPDQLLHLLRWVGAYYFGRMGEVLGLALPRGICGYGLRPARPATPVETRPVSFVPGPAVSDLRRSPSVFPPSFLVHVYTSSGTREDVVTDFVAAGLERGTVVVLMPEAETSVWAGRLRLRFGIEPVLYHGDQKVSERKRVWRELRSAERRLVLGVRSAVFAPVTDLAGVIVLDEHDRVFKEERHPCLNARDVAIARARLADCPVLLSDSTPSAETWLNLRSGQYRAVDSQPVGPGTTTMSSSELPDTVVVDMRKHRDDVLAPVLVNELREACAAGESAALYINRRGLSRYVVCRECGSPLNCPSCAVSLVLFSGGNLRCRYCGRTGTAPETCPACGSPDFRFRVPGIEMAAQDVARLLPDAKVVTIVTESVQKTEVEPGTFIVGTRALLGARWPERVKVVAALSVDADLCLPDFRARERTFQVLSALSRRAAEHGATLVLQTRRPEDVAVQCASTGEVARFLDQELKLREELGFPPYRRLALVELSAGSQSKAEKRGEWLSQRLGRARGVEALGPVPARGRANVSQVLVKLDRNVRLDRLVTLAQLEADGVKAKVDIDPLDTV
;
A
#
# COMPACT_ATOMS: atom_id res chain seq x y z
N MET A 1 45.25 -48.97 -13.04
CA MET A 1 44.07 -49.31 -13.87
C MET A 1 42.90 -49.55 -12.95
N GLY A 2 42.00 -48.61 -12.85
CA GLY A 2 40.76 -48.71 -12.09
C GLY A 2 39.74 -47.80 -12.82
N ARG A 3 38.84 -48.43 -13.56
CA ARG A 3 37.79 -47.75 -14.32
C ARG A 3 36.79 -47.16 -13.31
N LEU A 4 36.64 -45.84 -13.30
CA LEU A 4 35.50 -45.15 -12.70
C LEU A 4 34.29 -45.39 -13.60
N SER A 5 33.34 -46.18 -13.13
CA SER A 5 32.02 -46.36 -13.72
C SER A 5 31.26 -45.04 -13.68
N ALA A 6 30.76 -44.60 -14.83
CA ALA A 6 29.86 -43.46 -14.96
C ALA A 6 28.57 -43.71 -14.15
N PRO A 7 28.00 -42.70 -13.53
CA PRO A 7 26.73 -42.85 -12.82
C PRO A 7 25.61 -43.15 -13.83
N ASP A 8 24.80 -44.16 -13.50
CA ASP A 8 23.62 -44.59 -14.22
C ASP A 8 22.73 -43.40 -14.59
N GLN A 9 22.56 -43.19 -15.87
CA GLN A 9 21.51 -42.34 -16.44
C GLN A 9 20.19 -43.12 -16.27
N GLN A 10 19.48 -42.87 -15.21
CA GLN A 10 18.09 -43.33 -15.09
C GLN A 10 17.26 -42.58 -16.16
N HIS A 11 16.92 -43.26 -17.25
CA HIS A 11 15.90 -42.81 -18.19
C HIS A 11 14.56 -42.74 -17.46
N PRO A 12 13.71 -41.70 -17.70
CA PRO A 12 12.38 -41.66 -17.14
C PRO A 12 11.59 -42.89 -17.65
N ALA A 13 10.83 -43.53 -16.75
CA ALA A 13 9.98 -44.66 -17.07
C ALA A 13 9.00 -44.24 -18.19
N SER A 14 8.71 -45.17 -19.14
CA SER A 14 7.75 -44.94 -20.20
C SER A 14 6.38 -44.69 -19.58
N GLY A 15 5.85 -43.43 -19.64
CA GLY A 15 4.59 -43.01 -19.03
C GLY A 15 4.71 -41.90 -17.96
N SER A 16 5.92 -41.49 -17.59
CA SER A 16 6.12 -40.39 -16.63
C SER A 16 5.73 -39.03 -17.23
N ARG A 17 5.02 -38.22 -16.44
CA ARG A 17 4.75 -36.80 -16.70
C ARG A 17 5.55 -35.93 -15.72
N PHE A 18 5.57 -34.63 -15.98
CA PHE A 18 6.34 -33.69 -15.20
C PHE A 18 5.42 -32.61 -14.62
N CYS A 19 5.87 -31.96 -13.56
CA CYS A 19 5.20 -30.78 -13.05
C CYS A 19 6.18 -29.78 -12.44
N ASN A 20 5.84 -28.50 -12.55
CA ASN A 20 6.54 -27.42 -11.89
C ASN A 20 5.97 -27.22 -10.49
N VAL A 21 6.85 -27.23 -9.48
CA VAL A 21 6.51 -27.11 -8.06
C VAL A 21 7.23 -25.92 -7.46
N ALA A 22 6.50 -25.03 -6.79
CA ALA A 22 7.09 -23.95 -6.00
C ALA A 22 7.02 -24.27 -4.50
N ILE A 23 8.11 -23.98 -3.79
CA ILE A 23 8.24 -24.26 -2.35
C ILE A 23 8.05 -22.96 -1.57
N PRO A 24 6.94 -22.81 -0.80
CA PRO A 24 6.65 -21.57 -0.06
C PRO A 24 7.77 -21.16 0.90
N HIS A 25 7.93 -19.85 1.10
CA HIS A 25 8.93 -19.24 1.98
C HIS A 25 10.40 -19.50 1.58
N THR A 26 10.65 -19.76 0.30
CA THR A 26 12.00 -19.90 -0.27
C THR A 26 12.28 -18.79 -1.29
N ARG A 27 13.55 -18.51 -1.52
CA ARG A 27 14.00 -17.63 -2.63
C ARG A 27 14.20 -18.43 -3.93
N LEU A 28 13.46 -19.52 -4.09
CA LEU A 28 13.44 -20.33 -5.30
C LEU A 28 12.21 -19.97 -6.13
N ASP A 29 12.36 -20.10 -7.41
CA ASP A 29 11.23 -20.01 -8.34
C ASP A 29 10.54 -21.38 -8.42
N GLU A 30 10.32 -21.90 -9.60
CA GLU A 30 9.76 -23.23 -9.82
C GLU A 30 10.88 -24.26 -9.98
N LEU A 31 10.62 -25.48 -9.54
CA LEU A 31 11.47 -26.64 -9.73
C LEU A 31 10.66 -27.74 -10.41
N THR A 32 11.25 -28.40 -11.42
CA THR A 32 10.57 -29.48 -12.14
C THR A 32 10.77 -30.82 -11.45
N TYR A 33 9.67 -31.52 -11.23
CA TYR A 33 9.62 -32.88 -10.69
C TYR A 33 8.88 -33.81 -11.65
N GLU A 34 9.17 -35.12 -11.56
CA GLU A 34 8.49 -36.15 -12.33
C GLU A 34 7.45 -36.90 -11.47
N PHE A 35 6.42 -37.46 -12.09
CA PHE A 35 5.42 -38.28 -11.45
C PHE A 35 4.80 -39.28 -12.43
N GLU A 36 4.27 -40.38 -11.89
CA GLU A 36 3.50 -41.38 -12.63
C GLU A 36 2.01 -41.07 -12.46
N PRO A 37 1.27 -40.74 -13.54
CA PRO A 37 -0.17 -40.45 -13.46
C PRO A 37 -1.02 -41.56 -12.82
N GLU A 38 -0.62 -42.81 -13.02
CA GLU A 38 -1.30 -43.97 -12.43
C GLU A 38 -1.22 -43.99 -10.90
N ARG A 39 -0.10 -43.50 -10.32
CA ARG A 39 0.09 -43.41 -8.88
C ARG A 39 -0.49 -42.15 -8.26
N LEU A 40 -0.58 -41.07 -9.03
CA LEU A 40 -1.06 -39.77 -8.57
C LEU A 40 -2.13 -39.20 -9.51
N PRO A 41 -3.28 -39.89 -9.69
CA PRO A 41 -4.30 -39.49 -10.66
C PRO A 41 -4.97 -38.15 -10.37
N GLU A 42 -4.97 -37.71 -9.11
CA GLU A 42 -5.55 -36.42 -8.67
C GLU A 42 -4.54 -35.28 -8.69
N LEU A 43 -3.31 -35.49 -9.20
CA LEU A 43 -2.31 -34.44 -9.25
C LEU A 43 -2.64 -33.43 -10.34
N ALA A 44 -2.91 -32.20 -9.93
CA ALA A 44 -3.28 -31.08 -10.78
C ALA A 44 -2.64 -29.78 -10.27
N PRO A 45 -2.63 -28.71 -11.07
CA PRO A 45 -2.25 -27.38 -10.58
C PRO A 45 -3.07 -27.01 -9.33
N GLY A 46 -2.42 -26.34 -8.37
CA GLY A 46 -3.02 -26.05 -7.07
C GLY A 46 -2.93 -27.18 -6.03
N ALA A 47 -2.44 -28.37 -6.41
CA ALA A 47 -2.19 -29.46 -5.47
C ALA A 47 -0.96 -29.21 -4.59
N CYS A 48 -1.03 -29.65 -3.33
CA CYS A 48 0.12 -29.68 -2.43
C CYS A 48 0.79 -31.05 -2.49
N VAL A 49 2.09 -31.08 -2.73
CA VAL A 49 2.92 -32.30 -2.84
C VAL A 49 4.09 -32.29 -1.87
N GLN A 50 4.55 -33.48 -1.50
CA GLN A 50 5.81 -33.66 -0.80
C GLN A 50 6.90 -34.04 -1.78
N VAL A 51 7.99 -33.30 -1.77
CA VAL A 51 9.15 -33.47 -2.65
C VAL A 51 10.45 -33.43 -1.87
N ARG A 52 11.56 -33.82 -2.50
CA ARG A 52 12.90 -33.63 -1.93
C ARG A 52 13.56 -32.36 -2.48
N LEU A 53 14.09 -31.54 -1.57
CA LEU A 53 14.94 -30.41 -1.90
C LEU A 53 16.26 -30.55 -1.12
N ARG A 54 17.40 -30.69 -1.84
CA ARG A 54 18.73 -30.89 -1.23
C ARG A 54 18.72 -31.99 -0.16
N GLY A 55 18.10 -33.13 -0.46
CA GLY A 55 18.00 -34.29 0.44
C GLY A 55 16.92 -34.20 1.53
N LYS A 56 16.34 -33.01 1.80
CA LYS A 56 15.30 -32.81 2.82
C LYS A 56 13.89 -32.94 2.21
N LYS A 57 12.98 -33.57 2.95
CA LYS A 57 11.55 -33.59 2.60
C LYS A 57 10.93 -32.23 2.85
N VAL A 58 10.37 -31.63 1.82
CA VAL A 58 9.68 -30.35 1.87
C VAL A 58 8.32 -30.45 1.18
N LYS A 59 7.45 -29.51 1.44
CA LYS A 59 6.13 -29.44 0.78
C LYS A 59 6.10 -28.26 -0.18
N GLY A 60 5.55 -28.51 -1.37
CA GLY A 60 5.42 -27.52 -2.43
C GLY A 60 4.05 -27.51 -3.05
N LEU A 61 3.75 -26.46 -3.78
CA LEU A 61 2.52 -26.29 -4.55
C LEU A 61 2.81 -26.59 -6.02
N VAL A 62 2.02 -27.46 -6.62
CA VAL A 62 2.07 -27.71 -8.08
C VAL A 62 1.51 -26.47 -8.79
N LEU A 63 2.30 -25.90 -9.67
CA LEU A 63 1.90 -24.75 -10.47
C LEU A 63 1.38 -25.17 -11.83
N GLU A 64 2.01 -26.18 -12.45
CA GLU A 64 1.73 -26.61 -13.80
C GLU A 64 2.09 -28.08 -14.00
N VAL A 65 1.36 -28.75 -14.85
CA VAL A 65 1.66 -30.12 -15.32
C VAL A 65 2.19 -30.04 -16.75
N LEU A 66 3.28 -30.76 -17.02
CA LEU A 66 4.00 -30.73 -18.28
C LEU A 66 4.11 -32.14 -18.88
N ASP A 67 4.02 -32.23 -20.19
CA ASP A 67 4.24 -33.49 -20.90
C ASP A 67 5.72 -33.83 -21.11
N ARG A 68 6.59 -32.79 -21.06
CA ARG A 68 8.05 -32.94 -21.21
C ARG A 68 8.77 -32.10 -20.17
N SER A 69 9.89 -32.62 -19.67
CA SER A 69 10.76 -31.88 -18.75
C SER A 69 11.56 -30.80 -19.48
N PRO A 70 11.57 -29.54 -19.00
CA PRO A 70 12.45 -28.50 -19.49
C PRO A 70 13.91 -28.65 -19.01
N VAL A 71 14.16 -29.58 -18.08
CA VAL A 71 15.48 -29.82 -17.48
C VAL A 71 15.90 -31.29 -17.69
N PRO A 72 17.22 -31.55 -17.81
CA PRO A 72 17.72 -32.89 -18.16
C PRO A 72 17.61 -33.91 -16.99
N LYS A 73 17.46 -33.44 -15.75
CA LYS A 73 17.40 -34.30 -14.58
C LYS A 73 16.31 -33.85 -13.64
N THR A 74 15.39 -34.74 -13.31
CA THR A 74 14.27 -34.52 -12.40
C THR A 74 14.36 -35.43 -11.19
N MET A 75 13.54 -35.19 -10.19
CA MET A 75 13.33 -36.05 -9.04
C MET A 75 11.84 -36.38 -8.93
N PRO A 76 11.48 -37.57 -8.40
CA PRO A 76 10.08 -37.94 -8.29
C PRO A 76 9.38 -37.17 -7.15
N ILE A 77 8.06 -36.98 -7.33
CA ILE A 77 7.15 -36.59 -6.24
C ILE A 77 7.03 -37.77 -5.30
N GLU A 78 7.26 -37.53 -4.00
CA GLU A 78 7.13 -38.60 -3.00
C GLU A 78 5.67 -38.91 -2.64
N LYS A 79 4.83 -37.86 -2.53
CA LYS A 79 3.45 -37.99 -2.07
C LYS A 79 2.60 -36.80 -2.48
N LEU A 80 1.36 -37.06 -2.89
CA LEU A 80 0.28 -36.07 -2.95
C LEU A 80 -0.23 -35.84 -1.51
N VAL A 81 -0.21 -34.59 -1.05
CA VAL A 81 -0.60 -34.22 0.32
C VAL A 81 -2.04 -33.71 0.34
N GLU A 82 -2.39 -32.88 -0.66
CA GLU A 82 -3.73 -32.31 -0.81
C GLU A 82 -4.00 -32.00 -2.28
N PRO A 83 -5.05 -32.57 -2.90
CA PRO A 83 -5.30 -32.44 -4.34
C PRO A 83 -5.60 -31.02 -4.82
N ARG A 84 -6.25 -30.21 -4.00
CA ARG A 84 -6.66 -28.84 -4.34
C ARG A 84 -6.49 -27.89 -3.16
N LEU A 85 -5.25 -27.60 -2.78
CA LEU A 85 -4.96 -26.64 -1.71
C LEU A 85 -5.31 -25.22 -2.11
N VAL A 86 -5.02 -24.85 -3.36
CA VAL A 86 -5.21 -23.51 -3.93
C VAL A 86 -6.19 -23.61 -5.10
N PRO A 87 -7.31 -22.84 -5.09
CA PRO A 87 -8.23 -22.78 -6.23
C PRO A 87 -7.57 -22.21 -7.49
N ASP A 88 -8.06 -22.59 -8.67
CA ASP A 88 -7.47 -22.21 -9.96
C ASP A 88 -7.40 -20.70 -10.16
N GLN A 89 -8.46 -19.97 -9.83
CA GLN A 89 -8.46 -18.49 -9.91
C GLN A 89 -7.38 -17.86 -9.03
N LEU A 90 -7.20 -18.39 -7.81
CA LEU A 90 -6.14 -17.90 -6.92
C LEU A 90 -4.75 -18.27 -7.44
N LEU A 91 -4.59 -19.45 -8.04
CA LEU A 91 -3.33 -19.85 -8.66
C LEU A 91 -2.93 -18.92 -9.81
N HIS A 92 -3.89 -18.56 -10.67
CA HIS A 92 -3.68 -17.57 -11.74
C HIS A 92 -3.27 -16.20 -11.18
N LEU A 93 -3.94 -15.76 -10.10
CA LEU A 93 -3.56 -14.52 -9.41
C LEU A 93 -2.13 -14.57 -8.87
N LEU A 94 -1.73 -15.67 -8.23
CA LEU A 94 -0.37 -15.83 -7.68
C LEU A 94 0.70 -15.78 -8.78
N ARG A 95 0.44 -16.39 -9.94
CA ARG A 95 1.32 -16.30 -11.11
C ARG A 95 1.40 -14.86 -11.63
N TRP A 96 0.24 -14.17 -11.70
CA TRP A 96 0.22 -12.76 -12.09
C TRP A 96 1.05 -11.90 -11.12
N VAL A 97 0.92 -12.11 -9.80
CA VAL A 97 1.71 -11.40 -8.79
C VAL A 97 3.20 -11.63 -9.00
N GLY A 98 3.63 -12.87 -9.19
CA GLY A 98 5.04 -13.19 -9.46
C GLY A 98 5.58 -12.45 -10.69
N ALA A 99 4.83 -12.50 -11.80
CA ALA A 99 5.22 -11.85 -13.04
C ALA A 99 5.18 -10.32 -12.97
N TYR A 100 4.15 -9.74 -12.33
CA TYR A 100 3.99 -8.29 -12.25
C TYR A 100 4.99 -7.63 -11.29
N TYR A 101 5.16 -8.22 -10.08
CA TYR A 101 6.01 -7.67 -9.02
C TYR A 101 7.45 -8.22 -9.04
N PHE A 102 7.85 -8.87 -10.10
CA PHE A 102 9.21 -9.39 -10.26
C PHE A 102 9.62 -10.36 -9.14
N GLY A 103 8.65 -11.16 -8.64
CA GLY A 103 8.82 -12.05 -7.51
C GLY A 103 9.03 -13.51 -7.91
N ARG A 104 9.83 -14.24 -7.13
CA ARG A 104 9.94 -15.70 -7.26
C ARG A 104 8.69 -16.36 -6.67
N MET A 105 8.24 -17.45 -7.27
CA MET A 105 7.02 -18.14 -6.81
C MET A 105 7.10 -18.62 -5.37
N GLY A 106 8.26 -19.05 -4.89
CA GLY A 106 8.45 -19.41 -3.48
C GLY A 106 8.22 -18.24 -2.51
N GLU A 107 8.60 -17.02 -2.89
CA GLU A 107 8.38 -15.81 -2.11
C GLU A 107 6.90 -15.38 -2.18
N VAL A 108 6.28 -15.41 -3.38
CA VAL A 108 4.85 -15.11 -3.57
C VAL A 108 3.98 -16.03 -2.72
N LEU A 109 4.21 -17.33 -2.78
CA LEU A 109 3.49 -18.31 -1.96
C LEU A 109 3.73 -18.08 -0.46
N GLY A 110 4.93 -17.61 -0.09
CA GLY A 110 5.25 -17.26 1.30
C GLY A 110 4.45 -16.08 1.86
N LEU A 111 4.02 -15.14 1.00
CA LEU A 111 3.12 -14.03 1.39
C LEU A 111 1.65 -14.46 1.42
N ALA A 112 1.23 -15.24 0.43
CA ALA A 112 -0.16 -15.61 0.22
C ALA A 112 -0.64 -16.73 1.16
N LEU A 113 0.15 -17.78 1.34
CA LEU A 113 -0.26 -18.98 2.06
C LEU A 113 0.05 -18.90 3.57
N PRO A 114 -0.84 -19.37 4.46
CA PRO A 114 -0.52 -19.53 5.87
C PRO A 114 0.66 -20.48 6.05
N ARG A 115 1.61 -20.14 6.93
CA ARG A 115 2.77 -21.00 7.21
C ARG A 115 2.36 -22.43 7.57
N GLY A 116 2.93 -23.41 6.88
CA GLY A 116 2.67 -24.84 7.12
C GLY A 116 1.23 -25.27 6.80
N ILE A 117 0.52 -24.57 5.94
CA ILE A 117 -0.81 -25.00 5.44
C ILE A 117 -0.69 -26.31 4.68
N CYS A 118 0.37 -26.49 3.89
CA CYS A 118 0.71 -27.73 3.25
C CYS A 118 0.98 -28.82 4.30
N GLY A 119 0.08 -29.76 4.45
CA GLY A 119 0.24 -30.92 5.34
C GLY A 119 -0.38 -30.81 6.72
N TYR A 120 -1.24 -29.88 6.89
CA TYR A 120 -2.17 -29.89 8.01
C TYR A 120 -3.38 -30.74 7.59
N GLY A 121 -3.42 -32.02 7.99
CA GLY A 121 -4.41 -33.00 7.55
C GLY A 121 -5.84 -32.48 7.52
N LEU A 122 -6.53 -32.77 6.42
CA LEU A 122 -7.95 -32.50 6.25
C LEU A 122 -8.74 -33.33 7.26
N ARG A 123 -9.14 -32.72 8.38
CA ARG A 123 -10.41 -33.13 8.99
C ARG A 123 -11.48 -32.34 8.25
N PRO A 124 -12.56 -32.99 7.75
CA PRO A 124 -13.67 -32.27 7.15
C PRO A 124 -14.14 -31.18 8.13
N ALA A 125 -14.34 -29.98 7.64
CA ALA A 125 -14.91 -28.91 8.43
C ALA A 125 -16.25 -29.45 8.99
N ARG A 126 -16.47 -29.33 10.31
CA ARG A 126 -17.83 -29.48 10.83
C ARG A 126 -18.68 -28.47 10.08
N PRO A 127 -19.84 -28.88 9.53
CA PRO A 127 -20.76 -27.91 8.94
C PRO A 127 -21.01 -26.83 9.98
N ALA A 128 -20.82 -25.58 9.59
CA ALA A 128 -21.19 -24.46 10.41
C ALA A 128 -22.69 -24.59 10.68
N THR A 129 -23.11 -24.44 11.94
CA THR A 129 -24.52 -24.38 12.30
C THR A 129 -25.16 -23.31 11.42
N PRO A 130 -26.25 -23.61 10.67
CA PRO A 130 -26.92 -22.60 9.87
C PRO A 130 -27.30 -21.44 10.78
N VAL A 131 -26.73 -20.27 10.56
CA VAL A 131 -27.25 -19.05 11.17
C VAL A 131 -28.56 -18.78 10.45
N GLU A 132 -29.69 -18.86 11.17
CA GLU A 132 -30.98 -18.45 10.63
C GLU A 132 -30.89 -17.00 10.16
N THR A 133 -30.78 -16.84 8.85
CA THR A 133 -30.84 -15.53 8.21
C THR A 133 -32.29 -15.08 8.25
N ARG A 134 -32.63 -14.20 9.20
CA ARG A 134 -33.86 -13.43 9.09
C ARG A 134 -33.74 -12.56 7.84
N PRO A 135 -34.65 -12.67 6.87
CA PRO A 135 -34.63 -11.79 5.71
C PRO A 135 -34.90 -10.37 6.20
N VAL A 136 -33.85 -9.54 6.26
CA VAL A 136 -34.01 -8.11 6.43
C VAL A 136 -34.52 -7.60 5.08
N SER A 137 -35.75 -7.10 5.06
CA SER A 137 -36.33 -6.46 3.88
C SER A 137 -35.51 -5.21 3.57
N PHE A 138 -34.68 -5.31 2.54
CA PHE A 138 -33.80 -4.26 2.09
C PHE A 138 -34.52 -3.37 1.08
N VAL A 139 -34.62 -2.09 1.37
CA VAL A 139 -35.00 -1.06 0.38
C VAL A 139 -33.72 -0.42 -0.13
N PRO A 140 -33.33 -0.65 -1.40
CA PRO A 140 -32.12 -0.07 -1.96
C PRO A 140 -32.20 1.45 -1.99
N GLY A 141 -31.12 2.12 -1.58
CA GLY A 141 -30.95 3.55 -1.84
C GLY A 141 -30.85 3.83 -3.36
N PRO A 142 -31.16 5.06 -3.81
CA PRO A 142 -31.22 5.42 -5.24
C PRO A 142 -29.90 5.22 -6.00
N ALA A 143 -28.74 5.33 -5.36
CA ALA A 143 -27.43 5.21 -6.01
C ALA A 143 -27.07 3.78 -6.45
N VAL A 144 -27.68 2.74 -5.88
CA VAL A 144 -27.42 1.32 -6.17
C VAL A 144 -28.56 0.66 -6.93
N SER A 145 -29.73 1.32 -7.08
CA SER A 145 -30.81 0.86 -7.93
C SER A 145 -30.36 0.60 -9.36
N ASP A 146 -29.35 1.35 -9.86
CA ASP A 146 -28.75 1.16 -11.19
C ASP A 146 -27.84 -0.08 -11.25
N LEU A 147 -27.19 -0.48 -10.16
CA LEU A 147 -26.42 -1.73 -10.08
C LEU A 147 -27.33 -2.98 -10.15
N ARG A 148 -28.60 -2.87 -9.72
CA ARG A 148 -29.57 -3.97 -9.75
C ARG A 148 -30.37 -4.07 -11.05
N ARG A 149 -30.59 -2.94 -11.78
CA ARG A 149 -31.50 -2.87 -12.92
C ARG A 149 -30.90 -3.31 -14.26
N SER A 150 -29.57 -3.41 -14.38
CA SER A 150 -28.94 -3.78 -15.63
C SER A 150 -28.13 -5.06 -15.52
N PRO A 151 -28.59 -6.18 -16.13
CA PRO A 151 -27.76 -7.38 -16.28
C PRO A 151 -26.48 -7.11 -17.09
N SER A 152 -26.45 -6.03 -17.87
CA SER A 152 -25.31 -5.56 -18.66
C SER A 152 -24.29 -4.73 -17.88
N VAL A 153 -24.53 -4.44 -16.61
CA VAL A 153 -23.64 -3.66 -15.73
C VAL A 153 -22.58 -4.54 -15.03
N PHE A 154 -22.50 -5.82 -15.36
CA PHE A 154 -21.48 -6.75 -14.86
C PHE A 154 -20.53 -7.35 -15.92
N PRO A 155 -19.94 -6.55 -16.82
CA PRO A 155 -18.54 -6.76 -17.15
C PRO A 155 -17.72 -6.29 -15.93
N PRO A 156 -16.43 -6.67 -15.77
CA PRO A 156 -15.63 -6.25 -14.63
C PRO A 156 -15.66 -4.74 -14.48
N SER A 157 -16.57 -4.24 -13.65
CA SER A 157 -16.80 -2.81 -13.47
C SER A 157 -15.85 -2.31 -12.39
N PHE A 158 -14.97 -1.39 -12.78
CA PHE A 158 -14.09 -0.70 -11.84
C PHE A 158 -14.83 0.54 -11.35
N LEU A 159 -15.28 0.49 -10.09
CA LEU A 159 -16.08 1.51 -9.46
C LEU A 159 -15.22 2.32 -8.49
N VAL A 160 -15.41 3.63 -8.49
CA VAL A 160 -14.74 4.56 -7.57
C VAL A 160 -15.80 5.35 -6.83
N HIS A 161 -15.72 5.33 -5.52
CA HIS A 161 -16.52 6.15 -4.63
C HIS A 161 -15.64 7.18 -3.93
N VAL A 162 -15.81 8.45 -4.25
CA VAL A 162 -15.16 9.56 -3.55
C VAL A 162 -16.15 10.11 -2.55
N TYR A 163 -15.98 9.79 -1.28
CA TYR A 163 -16.91 10.19 -0.23
C TYR A 163 -16.49 11.48 0.49
N THR A 164 -17.47 12.27 0.90
CA THR A 164 -17.29 13.49 1.70
C THR A 164 -17.61 13.25 3.17
N SER A 165 -18.54 12.36 3.46
CA SER A 165 -18.96 12.01 4.82
C SER A 165 -18.90 10.51 5.11
N SER A 166 -18.82 10.17 6.40
CA SER A 166 -18.83 8.77 6.85
C SER A 166 -20.14 8.06 6.53
N GLY A 167 -21.28 8.78 6.48
CA GLY A 167 -22.59 8.21 6.16
C GLY A 167 -22.68 7.75 4.71
N THR A 168 -22.30 8.60 3.76
CA THR A 168 -22.31 8.24 2.33
C THR A 168 -21.37 7.07 2.03
N ARG A 169 -20.24 6.99 2.74
CA ARG A 169 -19.31 5.84 2.65
C ARG A 169 -20.00 4.55 3.10
N GLU A 170 -20.70 4.58 4.25
CA GLU A 170 -21.37 3.40 4.80
C GLU A 170 -22.47 2.89 3.88
N ASP A 171 -23.30 3.77 3.33
CA ASP A 171 -24.38 3.42 2.44
C ASP A 171 -23.89 2.73 1.16
N VAL A 172 -22.91 3.32 0.49
CA VAL A 172 -22.35 2.74 -0.76
C VAL A 172 -21.67 1.40 -0.51
N VAL A 173 -20.91 1.27 0.57
CA VAL A 173 -20.23 0.01 0.91
C VAL A 173 -21.24 -1.09 1.25
N THR A 174 -22.26 -0.78 2.08
CA THR A 174 -23.29 -1.77 2.46
C THR A 174 -24.12 -2.21 1.25
N ASP A 175 -24.46 -1.30 0.36
CA ASP A 175 -25.19 -1.61 -0.87
C ASP A 175 -24.38 -2.50 -1.82
N PHE A 176 -23.08 -2.23 -1.98
CA PHE A 176 -22.20 -3.09 -2.77
C PHE A 176 -22.07 -4.49 -2.14
N VAL A 177 -21.91 -4.58 -0.81
CA VAL A 177 -21.88 -5.86 -0.09
C VAL A 177 -23.18 -6.64 -0.27
N ALA A 178 -24.34 -5.97 -0.16
CA ALA A 178 -25.65 -6.60 -0.36
C ALA A 178 -25.76 -7.24 -1.75
N ALA A 179 -25.45 -6.46 -2.80
CA ALA A 179 -25.50 -6.93 -4.18
C ALA A 179 -24.52 -8.09 -4.46
N GLY A 180 -23.35 -8.06 -3.85
CA GLY A 180 -22.33 -9.10 -3.96
C GLY A 180 -22.75 -10.40 -3.27
N LEU A 181 -23.29 -10.33 -2.04
CA LEU A 181 -23.71 -11.49 -1.26
C LEU A 181 -24.89 -12.25 -1.90
N GLU A 182 -25.68 -11.61 -2.74
CA GLU A 182 -26.71 -12.32 -3.55
C GLU A 182 -26.09 -13.29 -4.55
N ARG A 183 -24.84 -13.11 -4.95
CA ARG A 183 -24.15 -13.84 -6.02
C ARG A 183 -23.04 -14.77 -5.52
N GLY A 184 -22.38 -14.40 -4.42
CA GLY A 184 -21.25 -15.16 -3.89
C GLY A 184 -20.58 -14.48 -2.72
N THR A 185 -19.28 -14.67 -2.62
CA THR A 185 -18.45 -14.10 -1.55
C THR A 185 -17.96 -12.70 -1.90
N VAL A 186 -18.01 -11.79 -0.92
CA VAL A 186 -17.45 -10.44 -1.02
C VAL A 186 -16.19 -10.35 -0.15
N VAL A 187 -15.11 -9.81 -0.72
CA VAL A 187 -13.85 -9.56 -0.01
C VAL A 187 -13.67 -8.05 0.18
N VAL A 188 -13.48 -7.62 1.42
CA VAL A 188 -13.27 -6.21 1.76
C VAL A 188 -11.88 -6.02 2.35
N LEU A 189 -11.07 -5.22 1.70
CA LEU A 189 -9.76 -4.78 2.17
C LEU A 189 -9.90 -3.42 2.85
N MET A 190 -9.30 -3.27 4.02
CA MET A 190 -9.34 -2.03 4.78
C MET A 190 -8.12 -1.88 5.70
N PRO A 191 -7.79 -0.67 6.17
CA PRO A 191 -6.82 -0.48 7.24
C PRO A 191 -7.21 -1.24 8.50
N GLU A 192 -6.22 -1.76 9.24
CA GLU A 192 -6.47 -2.62 10.41
C GLU A 192 -7.31 -1.92 11.48
N ALA A 193 -7.10 -0.62 11.68
CA ALA A 193 -7.83 0.19 12.67
C ALA A 193 -9.36 0.19 12.43
N GLU A 194 -9.80 0.03 11.19
CA GLU A 194 -11.23 0.05 10.83
C GLU A 194 -11.88 -1.34 10.87
N THR A 195 -11.09 -2.41 10.90
CA THR A 195 -11.61 -3.78 10.74
C THR A 195 -12.67 -4.16 11.76
N SER A 196 -12.47 -3.80 13.04
CA SER A 196 -13.44 -4.11 14.10
C SER A 196 -14.74 -3.31 13.96
N VAL A 197 -14.65 -2.05 13.55
CA VAL A 197 -15.80 -1.16 13.35
C VAL A 197 -16.66 -1.67 12.19
N TRP A 198 -16.03 -1.95 11.05
CA TRP A 198 -16.74 -2.48 9.89
C TRP A 198 -17.29 -3.89 10.11
N ALA A 199 -16.58 -4.76 10.83
CA ALA A 199 -17.11 -6.07 11.19
C ALA A 199 -18.39 -5.94 12.02
N GLY A 200 -18.41 -5.05 13.00
CA GLY A 200 -19.61 -4.77 13.82
C GLY A 200 -20.77 -4.23 12.98
N ARG A 201 -20.53 -3.22 12.15
CA ARG A 201 -21.54 -2.59 11.27
C ARG A 201 -22.16 -3.60 10.31
N LEU A 202 -21.32 -4.35 9.59
CA LEU A 202 -21.77 -5.32 8.58
C LEU A 202 -22.49 -6.51 9.23
N ARG A 203 -22.05 -6.96 10.42
CA ARG A 203 -22.76 -7.96 11.20
C ARG A 203 -24.16 -7.49 11.60
N LEU A 204 -24.28 -6.27 12.12
CA LEU A 204 -25.58 -5.69 12.49
C LEU A 204 -26.49 -5.52 11.26
N ARG A 205 -25.93 -5.11 10.13
CA ARG A 205 -26.69 -4.85 8.89
C ARG A 205 -27.20 -6.11 8.22
N PHE A 206 -26.37 -7.17 8.14
CA PHE A 206 -26.66 -8.38 7.37
C PHE A 206 -26.97 -9.62 8.20
N GLY A 207 -26.79 -9.57 9.53
CA GLY A 207 -26.93 -10.76 10.38
C GLY A 207 -25.90 -11.86 10.12
N ILE A 208 -24.85 -11.58 9.34
CA ILE A 208 -23.77 -12.50 8.97
C ILE A 208 -22.51 -12.13 9.73
N GLU A 209 -21.86 -13.10 10.40
CA GLU A 209 -20.57 -12.88 11.02
C GLU A 209 -19.48 -12.82 9.95
N PRO A 210 -18.80 -11.68 9.76
CA PRO A 210 -17.74 -11.57 8.80
C PRO A 210 -16.54 -12.45 9.17
N VAL A 211 -15.92 -13.09 8.18
CA VAL A 211 -14.71 -13.87 8.36
C VAL A 211 -13.50 -12.94 8.34
N LEU A 212 -12.83 -12.79 9.47
CA LEU A 212 -11.61 -11.98 9.54
C LEU A 212 -10.42 -12.78 9.02
N TYR A 213 -9.64 -12.20 8.10
CA TYR A 213 -8.45 -12.84 7.54
C TYR A 213 -7.29 -11.82 7.42
N HIS A 214 -6.41 -11.79 8.41
CA HIS A 214 -5.28 -10.85 8.47
C HIS A 214 -3.98 -11.50 9.00
N GLY A 215 -2.85 -10.80 8.81
CA GLY A 215 -1.51 -11.30 9.10
C GLY A 215 -1.23 -11.59 10.56
N ASP A 216 -1.86 -10.85 11.48
CA ASP A 216 -1.58 -10.91 12.93
C ASP A 216 -2.32 -12.04 13.65
N GLN A 217 -3.24 -12.71 12.96
CA GLN A 217 -3.88 -13.92 13.49
C GLN A 217 -2.84 -15.02 13.74
N LYS A 218 -3.08 -15.84 14.78
CA LYS A 218 -2.27 -17.04 15.04
C LYS A 218 -2.25 -17.96 13.82
N VAL A 219 -1.12 -18.59 13.55
CA VAL A 219 -0.96 -19.49 12.38
C VAL A 219 -2.01 -20.60 12.35
N SER A 220 -2.39 -21.17 13.51
CA SER A 220 -3.44 -22.19 13.62
C SER A 220 -4.82 -21.66 13.19
N GLU A 221 -5.15 -20.43 13.58
CA GLU A 221 -6.39 -19.77 13.22
C GLU A 221 -6.44 -19.45 11.73
N ARG A 222 -5.38 -18.86 11.17
CA ARG A 222 -5.30 -18.62 9.72
C ARG A 222 -5.46 -19.89 8.89
N LYS A 223 -4.91 -21.02 9.35
CA LYS A 223 -5.12 -22.32 8.70
C LYS A 223 -6.57 -22.78 8.79
N ARG A 224 -7.23 -22.57 9.93
CA ARG A 224 -8.65 -22.90 10.11
C ARG A 224 -9.50 -22.06 9.15
N VAL A 225 -9.31 -20.75 9.15
CA VAL A 225 -10.01 -19.81 8.27
C VAL A 225 -9.76 -20.11 6.80
N TRP A 226 -8.51 -20.43 6.40
CA TRP A 226 -8.19 -20.83 5.04
C TRP A 226 -9.05 -22.00 4.54
N ARG A 227 -9.29 -23.01 5.39
CA ARG A 227 -10.12 -24.15 5.02
C ARG A 227 -11.60 -23.81 4.97
N GLU A 228 -12.05 -23.02 5.93
CA GLU A 228 -13.43 -22.54 5.99
C GLU A 228 -13.80 -21.77 4.72
N LEU A 229 -12.92 -20.90 4.27
CA LEU A 229 -13.13 -20.09 3.06
C LEU A 229 -13.12 -20.89 1.74
N ARG A 230 -12.62 -22.10 1.76
CA ARG A 230 -12.66 -23.01 0.58
C ARG A 230 -14.01 -23.70 0.40
N SER A 231 -14.87 -23.70 1.40
CA SER A 231 -16.24 -24.21 1.26
C SER A 231 -17.05 -23.26 0.38
N ALA A 232 -17.93 -23.82 -0.48
CA ALA A 232 -18.74 -23.05 -1.42
C ALA A 232 -19.92 -22.30 -0.77
N GLU A 233 -19.76 -21.80 0.43
CA GLU A 233 -20.75 -20.97 1.11
C GLU A 233 -20.45 -19.50 0.90
N ARG A 234 -21.49 -18.70 0.63
CA ARG A 234 -21.39 -17.24 0.52
C ARG A 234 -20.85 -16.65 1.79
N ARG A 235 -19.78 -15.86 1.67
CA ARG A 235 -19.06 -15.31 2.81
C ARG A 235 -18.81 -13.81 2.65
N LEU A 236 -18.67 -13.15 3.76
CA LEU A 236 -18.12 -11.80 3.82
C LEU A 236 -16.76 -11.89 4.49
N VAL A 237 -15.69 -11.59 3.73
CA VAL A 237 -14.31 -11.68 4.19
C VAL A 237 -13.75 -10.30 4.40
N LEU A 238 -13.27 -10.00 5.61
CA LEU A 238 -12.65 -8.71 5.93
C LEU A 238 -11.18 -8.91 6.29
N GLY A 239 -10.35 -7.97 5.88
CA GLY A 239 -8.96 -7.95 6.30
C GLY A 239 -8.13 -6.86 5.64
N VAL A 240 -6.83 -6.95 5.83
CA VAL A 240 -5.86 -6.02 5.25
C VAL A 240 -5.23 -6.66 3.99
N ARG A 241 -3.90 -6.69 3.88
CA ARG A 241 -3.19 -7.23 2.70
C ARG A 241 -3.48 -8.71 2.42
N SER A 242 -3.42 -9.56 3.45
CA SER A 242 -3.55 -11.02 3.25
C SER A 242 -4.93 -11.46 2.78
N ALA A 243 -5.98 -10.69 3.06
CA ALA A 243 -7.34 -11.01 2.64
C ALA A 243 -7.50 -11.05 1.11
N VAL A 244 -6.63 -10.35 0.37
CA VAL A 244 -6.62 -10.41 -1.09
C VAL A 244 -6.32 -11.82 -1.64
N PHE A 245 -5.72 -12.70 -0.83
CA PHE A 245 -5.41 -14.09 -1.16
C PHE A 245 -6.38 -15.11 -0.53
N ALA A 246 -7.48 -14.67 0.05
CA ALA A 246 -8.48 -15.59 0.60
C ALA A 246 -8.90 -16.64 -0.45
N PRO A 247 -8.92 -17.96 -0.12
CA PRO A 247 -9.08 -19.03 -1.11
C PRO A 247 -10.55 -19.30 -1.46
N VAL A 248 -11.32 -18.24 -1.72
CA VAL A 248 -12.73 -18.33 -2.11
C VAL A 248 -12.86 -18.71 -3.59
N THR A 249 -13.87 -19.51 -3.92
CA THR A 249 -14.12 -20.02 -5.27
C THR A 249 -15.27 -19.31 -5.98
N ASP A 250 -16.10 -18.60 -5.23
CA ASP A 250 -17.33 -17.92 -5.65
C ASP A 250 -17.22 -16.39 -5.47
N LEU A 251 -16.07 -15.81 -5.78
CA LEU A 251 -15.84 -14.36 -5.61
C LEU A 251 -16.82 -13.55 -6.45
N ALA A 252 -17.65 -12.74 -5.79
CA ALA A 252 -18.69 -11.93 -6.41
C ALA A 252 -18.41 -10.42 -6.36
N GLY A 253 -17.44 -9.99 -5.55
CA GLY A 253 -17.03 -8.58 -5.50
C GLY A 253 -15.84 -8.35 -4.58
N VAL A 254 -15.11 -7.27 -4.85
CA VAL A 254 -13.99 -6.83 -4.02
C VAL A 254 -14.17 -5.36 -3.67
N ILE A 255 -13.94 -5.00 -2.42
CA ILE A 255 -13.93 -3.62 -1.94
C ILE A 255 -12.54 -3.30 -1.40
N VAL A 256 -12.04 -2.10 -1.69
CA VAL A 256 -10.84 -1.54 -1.06
C VAL A 256 -11.22 -0.19 -0.45
N LEU A 257 -11.19 -0.11 0.87
CA LEU A 257 -11.45 1.12 1.62
C LEU A 257 -10.15 1.86 1.89
N ASP A 258 -10.18 3.19 1.74
CA ASP A 258 -8.99 4.06 1.83
C ASP A 258 -7.85 3.54 0.94
N GLU A 259 -8.16 3.42 -0.35
CA GLU A 259 -7.33 2.72 -1.36
C GLU A 259 -5.92 3.28 -1.48
N HIS A 260 -5.73 4.55 -1.08
CA HIS A 260 -4.42 5.20 -1.05
C HIS A 260 -3.56 4.78 0.13
N ASP A 261 -4.11 4.08 1.14
CA ASP A 261 -3.38 3.80 2.37
C ASP A 261 -2.17 2.90 2.13
N ARG A 262 -1.06 3.27 2.77
CA ARG A 262 0.23 2.57 2.69
C ARG A 262 0.19 1.17 3.28
N VAL A 263 -0.79 0.86 4.11
CA VAL A 263 -0.97 -0.45 4.72
C VAL A 263 -1.12 -1.56 3.67
N PHE A 264 -1.59 -1.23 2.47
CA PHE A 264 -1.73 -2.19 1.37
C PHE A 264 -0.40 -2.55 0.69
N LYS A 265 0.67 -1.78 0.90
CA LYS A 265 2.00 -2.08 0.36
C LYS A 265 2.76 -3.05 1.25
N GLU A 266 3.24 -4.16 0.67
CA GLU A 266 4.12 -5.11 1.34
C GLU A 266 5.58 -4.63 1.27
N GLU A 267 6.28 -4.65 2.40
CA GLU A 267 7.68 -4.24 2.48
C GLU A 267 8.66 -5.37 2.11
N ARG A 268 8.23 -6.62 2.28
CA ARG A 268 9.02 -7.80 1.91
C ARG A 268 8.90 -8.07 0.41
N HIS A 269 9.96 -8.55 -0.19
CA HIS A 269 9.93 -8.97 -1.60
C HIS A 269 9.07 -10.24 -1.80
N PRO A 270 8.22 -10.26 -2.85
CA PRO A 270 7.90 -9.18 -3.77
C PRO A 270 7.05 -8.10 -3.10
N CYS A 271 7.44 -6.84 -3.31
CA CYS A 271 6.82 -5.68 -2.66
C CYS A 271 5.46 -5.36 -3.32
N LEU A 272 4.51 -6.27 -3.19
CA LEU A 272 3.18 -6.11 -3.81
C LEU A 272 2.35 -5.00 -3.14
N ASN A 273 1.42 -4.43 -3.91
CA ASN A 273 0.35 -3.59 -3.38
C ASN A 273 -0.97 -4.37 -3.42
N ALA A 274 -1.58 -4.61 -2.26
CA ALA A 274 -2.80 -5.40 -2.16
C ALA A 274 -4.00 -4.76 -2.87
N ARG A 275 -4.05 -3.42 -3.00
CA ARG A 275 -5.02 -2.70 -3.83
C ARG A 275 -4.93 -3.16 -5.30
N ASP A 276 -3.73 -3.14 -5.86
CA ASP A 276 -3.53 -3.50 -7.27
C ASP A 276 -3.75 -5.00 -7.50
N VAL A 277 -3.39 -5.82 -6.51
CA VAL A 277 -3.70 -7.27 -6.51
C VAL A 277 -5.22 -7.49 -6.44
N ALA A 278 -5.96 -6.69 -5.66
CA ALA A 278 -7.43 -6.75 -5.59
C ALA A 278 -8.09 -6.43 -6.94
N ILE A 279 -7.60 -5.40 -7.63
CA ILE A 279 -8.04 -5.03 -8.98
C ILE A 279 -7.76 -6.17 -9.98
N ALA A 280 -6.56 -6.75 -9.93
CA ALA A 280 -6.19 -7.88 -10.78
C ALA A 280 -7.04 -9.13 -10.47
N ARG A 281 -7.32 -9.38 -9.19
CA ARG A 281 -8.18 -10.48 -8.74
C ARG A 281 -9.60 -10.35 -9.25
N ALA A 282 -10.18 -9.16 -9.13
CA ALA A 282 -11.52 -8.88 -9.63
C ALA A 282 -11.62 -9.10 -11.15
N ARG A 283 -10.61 -8.67 -11.92
CA ARG A 283 -10.50 -8.94 -13.36
C ARG A 283 -10.45 -10.43 -13.68
N LEU A 284 -9.64 -11.20 -12.95
CA LEU A 284 -9.51 -12.64 -13.17
C LEU A 284 -10.77 -13.43 -12.79
N ALA A 285 -11.53 -12.92 -11.84
CA ALA A 285 -12.78 -13.51 -11.37
C ALA A 285 -14.02 -13.00 -12.13
N ASP A 286 -13.85 -12.04 -13.05
CA ASP A 286 -14.94 -11.38 -13.78
C ASP A 286 -16.00 -10.78 -12.85
N CYS A 287 -15.56 -10.13 -11.76
CA CYS A 287 -16.43 -9.51 -10.78
C CYS A 287 -16.09 -8.03 -10.57
N PRO A 288 -17.03 -7.21 -10.05
CA PRO A 288 -16.79 -5.80 -9.80
C PRO A 288 -15.78 -5.56 -8.66
N VAL A 289 -15.07 -4.43 -8.74
CA VAL A 289 -14.27 -3.88 -7.64
C VAL A 289 -14.72 -2.47 -7.33
N LEU A 290 -14.88 -2.16 -6.03
CA LEU A 290 -15.15 -0.82 -5.52
C LEU A 290 -13.92 -0.29 -4.78
N LEU A 291 -13.40 0.84 -5.25
CA LEU A 291 -12.37 1.63 -4.57
C LEU A 291 -13.08 2.79 -3.86
N SER A 292 -13.10 2.81 -2.53
CA SER A 292 -13.77 3.85 -1.76
C SER A 292 -12.76 4.66 -0.96
N ASP A 293 -12.69 5.96 -1.24
CA ASP A 293 -11.71 6.86 -0.62
C ASP A 293 -12.25 8.29 -0.56
N SER A 294 -11.82 9.07 0.42
CA SER A 294 -12.10 10.51 0.47
C SER A 294 -11.12 11.33 -0.36
N THR A 295 -9.92 10.79 -0.57
CA THR A 295 -8.83 11.41 -1.33
C THR A 295 -8.12 10.35 -2.16
N PRO A 296 -8.73 9.90 -3.27
CA PRO A 296 -8.19 8.81 -4.06
C PRO A 296 -6.77 9.09 -4.55
N SER A 297 -6.04 8.02 -4.83
CA SER A 297 -4.69 8.15 -5.40
C SER A 297 -4.75 8.77 -6.79
N ALA A 298 -3.65 9.42 -7.21
CA ALA A 298 -3.54 9.99 -8.55
C ALA A 298 -3.71 8.90 -9.64
N GLU A 299 -3.34 7.65 -9.36
CA GLU A 299 -3.56 6.52 -10.25
C GLU A 299 -5.05 6.21 -10.44
N THR A 300 -5.80 6.16 -9.36
CA THR A 300 -7.26 5.94 -9.39
C THR A 300 -7.95 7.12 -10.06
N TRP A 301 -7.52 8.35 -9.76
CA TRP A 301 -8.07 9.56 -10.36
C TRP A 301 -7.87 9.61 -11.87
N LEU A 302 -6.67 9.29 -12.38
CA LEU A 302 -6.43 9.23 -13.83
C LEU A 302 -7.34 8.20 -14.52
N ASN A 303 -7.51 7.01 -13.93
CA ASN A 303 -8.37 5.98 -14.48
C ASN A 303 -9.86 6.41 -14.49
N LEU A 304 -10.29 7.16 -13.48
CA LEU A 304 -11.62 7.76 -13.43
C LEU A 304 -11.79 8.83 -14.51
N ARG A 305 -10.83 9.75 -14.65
CA ARG A 305 -10.84 10.83 -15.65
C ARG A 305 -10.77 10.30 -17.09
N SER A 306 -10.07 9.20 -17.32
CA SER A 306 -9.99 8.55 -18.65
C SER A 306 -11.16 7.62 -18.98
N GLY A 307 -12.15 7.48 -18.07
CA GLY A 307 -13.31 6.62 -18.25
C GLY A 307 -13.03 5.12 -18.13
N GLN A 308 -11.82 4.74 -17.69
CA GLN A 308 -11.49 3.33 -17.37
C GLN A 308 -12.20 2.86 -16.09
N TYR A 309 -12.42 3.79 -15.15
CA TYR A 309 -13.22 3.58 -13.96
C TYR A 309 -14.48 4.44 -14.00
N ARG A 310 -15.50 4.03 -13.25
CA ARG A 310 -16.78 4.75 -13.15
C ARG A 310 -16.99 5.26 -11.74
N ALA A 311 -17.47 6.48 -11.58
CA ALA A 311 -17.95 6.98 -10.31
C ALA A 311 -19.25 6.27 -9.90
N VAL A 312 -19.40 5.97 -8.61
CA VAL A 312 -20.61 5.32 -8.05
C VAL A 312 -21.73 6.33 -7.84
N ASP A 313 -21.37 7.58 -7.49
CA ASP A 313 -22.35 8.63 -7.25
C ASP A 313 -22.82 9.30 -8.54
N SER A 314 -24.12 9.63 -8.55
CA SER A 314 -24.80 10.38 -9.63
C SER A 314 -24.33 11.84 -9.79
N GLN A 315 -23.44 12.31 -8.93
CA GLN A 315 -22.78 13.60 -9.13
C GLN A 315 -21.67 13.45 -10.18
N PRO A 316 -21.75 14.18 -11.30
CA PRO A 316 -20.70 14.11 -12.32
C PRO A 316 -19.38 14.55 -11.69
N VAL A 317 -18.38 13.65 -11.70
CA VAL A 317 -17.01 13.93 -11.28
C VAL A 317 -16.37 14.81 -12.36
N GLY A 318 -16.76 16.10 -12.38
CA GLY A 318 -16.25 17.10 -13.31
C GLY A 318 -15.36 18.13 -12.58
N PRO A 319 -14.67 19.01 -13.32
CA PRO A 319 -14.02 20.15 -12.70
C PRO A 319 -15.04 20.96 -11.89
N GLY A 320 -14.87 21.02 -10.56
CA GLY A 320 -15.73 21.75 -9.63
C GLY A 320 -16.82 20.95 -8.90
N THR A 321 -16.97 19.64 -9.10
CA THR A 321 -18.07 18.85 -8.51
C THR A 321 -17.70 17.98 -7.31
N THR A 322 -16.44 17.88 -6.91
CA THR A 322 -16.01 17.17 -5.70
C THR A 322 -15.59 18.13 -4.58
N THR A 323 -16.21 19.28 -4.52
CA THR A 323 -16.02 20.19 -3.38
C THR A 323 -16.96 19.74 -2.27
N MET A 324 -16.43 19.47 -1.08
CA MET A 324 -17.28 19.33 0.12
C MET A 324 -18.15 20.57 0.23
N SER A 325 -19.42 20.40 0.61
CA SER A 325 -20.25 21.57 0.86
C SER A 325 -19.63 22.41 1.99
N SER A 326 -19.79 23.71 1.95
CA SER A 326 -19.24 24.60 2.99
C SER A 326 -19.71 24.23 4.42
N SER A 327 -20.87 23.56 4.53
CA SER A 327 -21.40 23.03 5.78
C SER A 327 -20.72 21.74 6.28
N GLU A 328 -19.97 21.07 5.43
CA GLU A 328 -19.23 19.84 5.76
C GLU A 328 -17.73 20.11 6.05
N LEU A 329 -17.27 21.35 5.87
CA LEU A 329 -15.90 21.76 6.17
C LEU A 329 -15.77 22.28 7.59
N PRO A 330 -14.65 22.03 8.30
CA PRO A 330 -14.38 22.66 9.57
C PRO A 330 -14.03 24.14 9.35
N ASP A 331 -14.21 24.96 10.39
CA ASP A 331 -13.60 26.27 10.40
C ASP A 331 -12.08 26.14 10.31
N THR A 332 -11.48 26.70 9.23
CA THR A 332 -10.07 26.43 8.89
C THR A 332 -9.27 27.71 8.87
N VAL A 333 -8.22 27.76 9.70
CA VAL A 333 -7.27 28.86 9.79
C VAL A 333 -5.92 28.44 9.19
N VAL A 334 -5.53 29.04 8.08
CA VAL A 334 -4.19 28.85 7.50
C VAL A 334 -3.25 29.94 8.02
N VAL A 335 -2.25 29.54 8.79
CA VAL A 335 -1.31 30.44 9.43
C VAL A 335 0.00 30.54 8.63
N ASP A 336 0.33 31.75 8.21
CA ASP A 336 1.58 32.05 7.51
C ASP A 336 2.76 32.14 8.49
N MET A 337 3.52 31.06 8.61
CA MET A 337 4.68 30.94 9.50
C MET A 337 5.90 31.77 9.08
N ARG A 338 5.88 32.46 7.95
CA ARG A 338 6.91 33.46 7.59
C ARG A 338 6.90 34.65 8.55
N LYS A 339 5.72 34.92 9.14
CA LYS A 339 5.54 35.98 10.15
C LYS A 339 5.92 35.54 11.57
N HIS A 340 6.14 34.23 11.78
CA HIS A 340 6.40 33.59 13.09
C HIS A 340 7.67 32.73 13.00
N ARG A 341 8.82 33.36 12.71
CA ARG A 341 10.03 32.66 12.25
C ARG A 341 10.62 31.66 13.22
N ASP A 342 10.57 31.94 14.50
CA ASP A 342 11.21 31.15 15.57
C ASP A 342 10.21 30.35 16.41
N ASP A 343 8.92 30.54 16.16
CA ASP A 343 7.85 29.86 16.89
C ASP A 343 7.60 28.46 16.30
N VAL A 344 7.41 27.47 17.16
CA VAL A 344 6.87 26.16 16.79
C VAL A 344 5.35 26.22 16.73
N LEU A 345 4.74 26.98 17.62
CA LEU A 345 3.30 27.21 17.72
C LEU A 345 3.01 28.70 17.50
N ALA A 346 2.23 29.01 16.47
CA ALA A 346 1.81 30.38 16.21
C ALA A 346 0.91 30.93 17.33
N PRO A 347 0.93 32.23 17.61
CA PRO A 347 0.09 32.83 18.65
C PRO A 347 -1.40 32.51 18.52
N VAL A 348 -1.93 32.46 17.30
CA VAL A 348 -3.32 32.06 17.03
C VAL A 348 -3.60 30.65 17.54
N LEU A 349 -2.72 29.69 17.23
CA LEU A 349 -2.88 28.32 17.72
C LEU A 349 -2.77 28.24 19.24
N VAL A 350 -1.83 28.97 19.83
CA VAL A 350 -1.65 29.02 21.30
C VAL A 350 -2.92 29.53 21.99
N ASN A 351 -3.60 30.53 21.42
CA ASN A 351 -4.86 31.04 21.95
C ASN A 351 -5.98 29.98 21.86
N GLU A 352 -6.16 29.34 20.72
CA GLU A 352 -7.13 28.23 20.55
C GLU A 352 -6.86 27.10 21.54
N LEU A 353 -5.60 26.73 21.76
CA LEU A 353 -5.22 25.70 22.74
C LEU A 353 -5.49 26.14 24.18
N ARG A 354 -5.29 27.41 24.52
CA ARG A 354 -5.64 27.94 25.86
C ARG A 354 -7.13 27.88 26.12
N GLU A 355 -7.93 28.26 25.13
CA GLU A 355 -9.40 28.18 25.25
C GLU A 355 -9.87 26.72 25.40
N ALA A 356 -9.29 25.78 24.62
CA ALA A 356 -9.58 24.36 24.75
C ALA A 356 -9.23 23.84 26.16
N CYS A 357 -8.03 24.19 26.66
CA CYS A 357 -7.57 23.82 27.99
C CYS A 357 -8.50 24.36 29.08
N ALA A 358 -8.90 25.64 29.03
CA ALA A 358 -9.79 26.28 29.98
C ALA A 358 -11.21 25.66 29.96
N ALA A 359 -11.65 25.18 28.81
CA ALA A 359 -12.93 24.48 28.64
C ALA A 359 -12.90 22.99 29.02
N GLY A 360 -11.72 22.43 29.36
CA GLY A 360 -11.52 21.00 29.58
C GLY A 360 -11.70 20.15 28.31
N GLU A 361 -11.54 20.75 27.14
CA GLU A 361 -11.65 20.10 25.84
C GLU A 361 -10.28 19.66 25.33
N SER A 362 -10.27 18.70 24.43
CA SER A 362 -9.05 18.09 23.89
C SER A 362 -8.55 18.81 22.63
N ALA A 363 -7.27 18.57 22.28
CA ALA A 363 -6.69 19.00 21.03
C ALA A 363 -5.91 17.86 20.35
N ALA A 364 -5.89 17.83 19.01
CA ALA A 364 -5.15 16.86 18.21
C ALA A 364 -4.14 17.59 17.30
N LEU A 365 -2.85 17.43 17.60
CA LEU A 365 -1.76 18.15 16.96
C LEU A 365 -0.91 17.20 16.12
N TYR A 366 -0.96 17.36 14.82
CA TYR A 366 -0.18 16.57 13.87
C TYR A 366 1.18 17.21 13.60
N ILE A 367 2.22 16.39 13.65
CA ILE A 367 3.57 16.77 13.20
C ILE A 367 4.28 15.56 12.60
N ASN A 368 4.93 15.71 11.45
CA ASN A 368 5.69 14.61 10.86
C ASN A 368 6.94 14.31 11.68
N ARG A 369 7.07 13.09 12.19
CA ARG A 369 8.24 12.64 12.97
C ARG A 369 9.55 12.67 12.18
N ARG A 370 9.49 12.58 10.85
CA ARG A 370 10.67 12.37 10.00
C ARG A 370 11.55 13.61 9.80
N GLY A 371 11.58 14.53 10.77
CA GLY A 371 12.54 15.65 10.87
C GLY A 371 14.02 15.26 10.85
N LEU A 372 14.37 14.01 10.60
CA LEU A 372 15.74 13.52 10.36
C LEU A 372 16.20 13.68 8.91
N SER A 373 15.33 14.08 8.00
CA SER A 373 15.76 14.40 6.63
C SER A 373 16.45 15.76 6.65
N ARG A 374 17.73 15.78 6.31
CA ARG A 374 18.52 16.98 6.16
C ARG A 374 18.23 17.63 4.80
N TYR A 375 16.95 17.93 4.50
CA TYR A 375 16.63 18.76 3.34
C TYR A 375 16.87 20.23 3.69
N VAL A 376 17.13 21.00 2.65
CA VAL A 376 17.45 22.41 2.78
C VAL A 376 16.25 23.22 2.31
N VAL A 377 15.74 24.08 3.18
CA VAL A 377 14.64 25.00 2.86
C VAL A 377 15.06 26.43 3.11
N CYS A 378 14.57 27.32 2.29
CA CYS A 378 14.71 28.74 2.55
C CYS A 378 13.95 29.12 3.82
N ARG A 379 14.59 29.86 4.72
CA ARG A 379 13.98 30.29 5.98
C ARG A 379 12.92 31.38 5.79
N GLU A 380 13.04 32.15 4.72
CA GLU A 380 12.09 33.21 4.38
C GLU A 380 10.80 32.62 3.77
N CYS A 381 10.91 31.97 2.61
CA CYS A 381 9.75 31.56 1.84
C CYS A 381 9.35 30.08 2.00
N GLY A 382 10.10 29.28 2.78
CA GLY A 382 9.82 27.85 2.98
C GLY A 382 10.10 26.96 1.76
N SER A 383 10.56 27.51 0.63
CA SER A 383 10.82 26.74 -0.59
C SER A 383 11.99 25.78 -0.40
N PRO A 384 11.84 24.49 -0.74
CA PRO A 384 12.95 23.54 -0.74
C PRO A 384 13.88 23.79 -1.93
N LEU A 385 15.14 23.41 -1.78
CA LEU A 385 16.06 23.31 -2.90
C LEU A 385 15.78 22.01 -3.65
N ASN A 386 15.25 22.11 -4.86
CA ASN A 386 14.86 20.94 -5.67
C ASN A 386 15.93 20.56 -6.69
N CYS A 387 15.99 19.28 -7.02
CA CYS A 387 16.80 18.77 -8.11
C CYS A 387 16.25 19.27 -9.46
N PRO A 388 17.05 19.92 -10.31
CA PRO A 388 16.56 20.45 -11.58
C PRO A 388 16.11 19.37 -12.57
N SER A 389 16.58 18.12 -12.41
CA SER A 389 16.19 17.01 -13.29
C SER A 389 15.02 16.17 -12.76
N CYS A 390 14.88 16.04 -11.43
CA CYS A 390 13.90 15.14 -10.81
C CYS A 390 12.78 15.90 -10.08
N ALA A 391 12.92 17.23 -9.91
CA ALA A 391 12.02 18.11 -9.17
C ALA A 391 11.75 17.70 -7.70
N VAL A 392 12.47 16.71 -7.16
CA VAL A 392 12.39 16.32 -5.74
C VAL A 392 13.42 17.10 -4.91
N SER A 393 13.14 17.29 -3.62
CA SER A 393 14.01 18.03 -2.71
C SER A 393 15.40 17.41 -2.60
N LEU A 394 16.43 18.25 -2.65
CA LEU A 394 17.81 17.87 -2.42
C LEU A 394 18.07 17.64 -0.93
N VAL A 395 18.95 16.71 -0.61
CA VAL A 395 19.30 16.34 0.76
C VAL A 395 20.74 16.74 1.06
N LEU A 396 20.97 17.32 2.24
CA LEU A 396 22.29 17.68 2.72
C LEU A 396 23.06 16.44 3.19
N PHE A 397 24.28 16.27 2.66
CA PHE A 397 25.22 15.23 3.06
C PHE A 397 26.36 15.78 3.92
N SER A 398 27.21 14.88 4.42
CA SER A 398 28.44 15.25 5.09
C SER A 398 29.31 16.10 4.16
N GLY A 399 29.92 17.17 4.73
CA GLY A 399 30.74 18.10 3.95
C GLY A 399 29.98 19.25 3.29
N GLY A 400 28.66 19.44 3.58
CA GLY A 400 27.90 20.59 3.09
C GLY A 400 27.33 20.45 1.67
N ASN A 401 27.58 19.34 1.02
CA ASN A 401 27.09 19.07 -0.35
C ASN A 401 25.64 18.64 -0.36
N LEU A 402 24.89 19.13 -1.33
CA LEU A 402 23.53 18.68 -1.64
C LEU A 402 23.57 17.50 -2.59
N ARG A 403 22.64 16.55 -2.43
CA ARG A 403 22.52 15.40 -3.33
C ARG A 403 21.07 15.05 -3.61
N CYS A 404 20.76 14.73 -4.85
CA CYS A 404 19.49 14.13 -5.25
C CYS A 404 19.46 12.65 -4.90
N ARG A 405 18.39 12.19 -4.27
CA ARG A 405 18.19 10.78 -3.93
C ARG A 405 17.82 9.90 -5.12
N TYR A 406 17.36 10.51 -6.20
CA TYR A 406 16.95 9.79 -7.40
C TYR A 406 18.11 9.61 -8.40
N CYS A 407 18.62 10.69 -8.92
CA CYS A 407 19.64 10.64 -9.97
C CYS A 407 21.09 10.73 -9.45
N GLY A 408 21.28 10.94 -8.15
CA GLY A 408 22.61 11.07 -7.56
C GLY A 408 23.32 12.42 -7.83
N ARG A 409 22.71 13.35 -8.57
CA ARG A 409 23.29 14.67 -8.83
C ARG A 409 23.72 15.33 -7.53
N THR A 410 24.94 15.82 -7.48
CA THR A 410 25.52 16.56 -6.36
C THR A 410 25.70 18.02 -6.74
N GLY A 411 25.70 18.90 -5.74
CA GLY A 411 25.97 20.33 -5.88
C GLY A 411 26.13 20.98 -4.53
N THR A 412 26.52 22.24 -4.51
CA THR A 412 26.55 23.09 -3.32
C THR A 412 25.21 23.81 -3.16
N ALA A 413 24.88 24.24 -1.94
CA ALA A 413 23.76 25.15 -1.75
C ALA A 413 24.05 26.47 -2.52
N PRO A 414 23.07 27.04 -3.22
CA PRO A 414 23.23 28.34 -3.85
C PRO A 414 23.41 29.42 -2.76
N GLU A 415 24.06 30.52 -3.11
CA GLU A 415 24.25 31.63 -2.18
C GLU A 415 22.92 32.29 -1.79
N THR A 416 21.95 32.28 -2.71
CA THR A 416 20.62 32.85 -2.50
C THR A 416 19.52 31.88 -2.95
N CYS A 417 18.35 31.97 -2.32
CA CYS A 417 17.19 31.19 -2.65
C CYS A 417 16.70 31.48 -4.07
N PRO A 418 16.55 30.47 -4.94
CA PRO A 418 16.07 30.70 -6.31
C PRO A 418 14.63 31.24 -6.38
N ALA A 419 13.84 31.09 -5.31
CA ALA A 419 12.44 31.53 -5.27
C ALA A 419 12.25 32.97 -4.76
N CYS A 420 13.05 33.41 -3.77
CA CYS A 420 12.87 34.74 -3.13
C CYS A 420 14.14 35.57 -2.97
N GLY A 421 15.30 35.06 -3.39
CA GLY A 421 16.58 35.79 -3.30
C GLY A 421 17.22 35.84 -1.89
N SER A 422 16.62 35.28 -0.85
CA SER A 422 17.17 35.28 0.50
C SER A 422 18.39 34.37 0.63
N PRO A 423 19.45 34.77 1.36
CA PRO A 423 20.61 33.93 1.64
C PRO A 423 20.42 32.99 2.82
N ASP A 424 19.27 33.05 3.53
CA ASP A 424 19.07 32.33 4.78
C ASP A 424 18.39 30.94 4.54
N PHE A 425 19.12 29.87 4.85
CA PHE A 425 18.68 28.52 4.70
C PHE A 425 18.59 27.76 6.03
N ARG A 426 17.53 26.95 6.22
CA ARG A 426 17.31 26.10 7.39
C ARG A 426 17.56 24.65 7.04
N PHE A 427 18.19 23.92 7.97
CA PHE A 427 18.58 22.51 7.80
C PHE A 427 17.84 21.55 8.76
N ARG A 428 17.00 22.07 9.66
CA ARG A 428 16.27 21.28 10.67
C ARG A 428 14.81 21.72 10.76
N VAL A 429 13.94 20.76 11.03
CA VAL A 429 12.52 20.97 11.31
C VAL A 429 12.22 20.45 12.72
N PRO A 430 11.31 21.09 13.48
CA PRO A 430 10.87 20.61 14.78
C PRO A 430 10.38 19.16 14.71
N GLY A 431 10.74 18.36 15.72
CA GLY A 431 10.25 17.00 15.89
C GLY A 431 9.08 16.93 16.88
N ILE A 432 8.47 15.75 17.02
CA ILE A 432 7.32 15.53 17.91
C ILE A 432 7.64 15.84 19.37
N GLU A 433 8.85 15.49 19.82
CA GLU A 433 9.30 15.72 21.19
C GLU A 433 9.36 17.22 21.52
N MET A 434 9.90 18.02 20.57
CA MET A 434 9.97 19.49 20.72
C MET A 434 8.57 20.10 20.74
N ALA A 435 7.68 19.65 19.83
CA ALA A 435 6.30 20.15 19.80
C ALA A 435 5.55 19.84 21.10
N ALA A 436 5.67 18.61 21.61
CA ALA A 436 5.05 18.21 22.87
C ALA A 436 5.61 19.01 24.08
N GLN A 437 6.93 19.26 24.11
CA GLN A 437 7.55 20.09 25.15
C GLN A 437 7.09 21.56 25.08
N ASP A 438 6.97 22.13 23.88
CA ASP A 438 6.48 23.51 23.73
C ASP A 438 5.01 23.64 24.15
N VAL A 439 4.15 22.67 23.83
CA VAL A 439 2.77 22.63 24.33
C VAL A 439 2.75 22.57 25.85
N ALA A 440 3.50 21.66 26.48
CA ALA A 440 3.54 21.51 27.93
C ALA A 440 4.12 22.76 28.64
N ARG A 441 5.10 23.42 28.01
CA ARG A 441 5.69 24.67 28.53
C ARG A 441 4.71 25.85 28.49
N LEU A 442 3.95 25.97 27.39
CA LEU A 442 3.00 27.08 27.18
C LEU A 442 1.67 26.88 27.90
N LEU A 443 1.31 25.63 28.19
CA LEU A 443 0.06 25.19 28.81
C LEU A 443 0.37 24.16 29.92
N PRO A 444 0.88 24.59 31.08
CA PRO A 444 1.30 23.67 32.15
C PRO A 444 0.17 22.80 32.71
N ASP A 445 -1.06 23.26 32.61
CA ASP A 445 -2.26 22.54 33.09
C ASP A 445 -2.79 21.51 32.10
N ALA A 446 -2.27 21.50 30.85
CA ALA A 446 -2.70 20.57 29.82
C ALA A 446 -2.00 19.19 29.97
N LYS A 447 -2.78 18.13 29.95
CA LYS A 447 -2.26 16.76 29.83
C LYS A 447 -1.84 16.51 28.39
N VAL A 448 -0.53 16.30 28.15
CA VAL A 448 0.01 16.07 26.82
C VAL A 448 0.40 14.60 26.64
N VAL A 449 -0.08 13.96 25.57
CA VAL A 449 0.25 12.57 25.20
C VAL A 449 0.80 12.54 23.78
N THR A 450 1.84 11.72 23.55
CA THR A 450 2.42 11.56 22.22
C THR A 450 2.03 10.23 21.58
N ILE A 451 1.59 10.26 20.28
CA ILE A 451 1.24 9.08 19.48
C ILE A 451 2.20 8.96 18.29
N VAL A 452 3.07 7.97 18.34
CA VAL A 452 4.17 7.80 17.35
C VAL A 452 4.02 6.54 16.52
N THR A 453 3.42 5.50 17.07
CA THR A 453 3.25 4.19 16.44
C THR A 453 1.80 3.75 16.52
N GLU A 454 1.37 2.94 15.56
CA GLU A 454 0.00 2.41 15.51
C GLU A 454 -0.36 1.50 16.69
N SER A 455 0.64 0.94 17.38
CA SER A 455 0.43 0.12 18.59
C SER A 455 -0.20 0.88 19.77
N VAL A 456 -0.09 2.21 19.79
CA VAL A 456 -0.71 3.08 20.83
C VAL A 456 -2.18 3.39 20.53
N GLN A 457 -2.67 3.03 19.35
CA GLN A 457 -4.05 3.29 18.91
C GLN A 457 -5.13 2.66 19.81
N LYS A 458 -4.79 1.66 20.61
CA LYS A 458 -5.72 0.97 21.53
C LYS A 458 -5.88 1.66 22.89
N THR A 459 -5.12 2.72 23.17
CA THR A 459 -5.21 3.43 24.45
C THR A 459 -6.37 4.42 24.38
N GLU A 460 -7.33 4.28 25.27
CA GLU A 460 -8.36 5.31 25.47
C GLU A 460 -7.68 6.59 25.97
N VAL A 461 -7.95 7.68 25.26
CA VAL A 461 -7.43 9.00 25.61
C VAL A 461 -8.51 9.72 26.42
N GLU A 462 -8.15 10.16 27.61
CA GLU A 462 -9.08 10.86 28.52
C GLU A 462 -9.51 12.22 27.92
N PRO A 463 -10.73 12.69 28.19
CA PRO A 463 -11.14 14.05 27.86
C PRO A 463 -10.17 15.11 28.45
N GLY A 464 -10.01 16.23 27.76
CA GLY A 464 -9.09 17.30 28.16
C GLY A 464 -7.60 17.01 27.86
N THR A 465 -7.30 15.92 27.15
CA THR A 465 -5.93 15.55 26.78
C THR A 465 -5.55 16.15 25.43
N PHE A 466 -4.36 16.71 25.35
CA PHE A 466 -3.76 17.20 24.11
C PHE A 466 -2.88 16.11 23.51
N ILE A 467 -3.24 15.65 22.31
CA ILE A 467 -2.58 14.57 21.61
C ILE A 467 -1.64 15.15 20.58
N VAL A 468 -0.33 14.93 20.72
CA VAL A 468 0.66 15.27 19.70
C VAL A 468 1.08 14.01 18.97
N GLY A 469 0.87 13.95 17.67
CA GLY A 469 1.09 12.70 16.95
C GLY A 469 1.63 12.86 15.54
N THR A 470 2.19 11.74 15.06
CA THR A 470 2.56 11.58 13.64
C THR A 470 1.33 11.11 12.84
N ARG A 471 1.53 10.55 11.65
CA ARG A 471 0.45 9.93 10.87
C ARG A 471 -0.38 8.91 11.68
N ALA A 472 0.21 8.27 12.69
CA ALA A 472 -0.51 7.38 13.61
C ALA A 472 -1.68 8.07 14.34
N LEU A 473 -1.64 9.40 14.47
CA LEU A 473 -2.74 10.20 15.01
C LEU A 473 -4.04 10.03 14.22
N LEU A 474 -3.96 9.88 12.90
CA LEU A 474 -5.15 9.75 12.02
C LEU A 474 -5.94 8.46 12.29
N GLY A 475 -5.26 7.37 12.63
CA GLY A 475 -5.88 6.09 12.98
C GLY A 475 -6.16 5.92 14.47
N ALA A 476 -5.79 6.88 15.33
CA ALA A 476 -6.02 6.81 16.76
C ALA A 476 -7.48 7.10 17.13
N ARG A 477 -7.94 6.54 18.25
CA ARG A 477 -9.21 6.91 18.84
C ARG A 477 -9.06 8.24 19.57
N TRP A 478 -9.76 9.27 19.10
CA TRP A 478 -9.76 10.59 19.72
C TRP A 478 -10.80 10.68 20.83
N PRO A 479 -10.62 11.58 21.81
CA PRO A 479 -11.66 11.93 22.79
C PRO A 479 -12.93 12.44 22.09
N GLU A 480 -14.07 12.34 22.77
CA GLU A 480 -15.35 12.77 22.20
C GLU A 480 -15.39 14.27 21.87
N ARG A 481 -14.74 15.10 22.69
CA ARG A 481 -14.72 16.55 22.54
C ARG A 481 -13.31 17.01 22.18
N VAL A 482 -13.08 17.25 20.90
CA VAL A 482 -11.85 17.87 20.38
C VAL A 482 -12.22 19.24 19.84
N LYS A 483 -11.67 20.31 20.42
CA LYS A 483 -11.90 21.70 20.00
C LYS A 483 -10.97 22.14 18.89
N VAL A 484 -9.72 21.66 18.91
CA VAL A 484 -8.67 22.09 18.00
C VAL A 484 -7.99 20.91 17.34
N VAL A 485 -7.90 20.95 16.03
CA VAL A 485 -7.07 20.06 15.22
C VAL A 485 -6.01 20.91 14.53
N ALA A 486 -4.73 20.58 14.62
CA ALA A 486 -3.70 21.39 13.99
C ALA A 486 -2.65 20.53 13.27
N ALA A 487 -2.15 21.05 12.12
CA ALA A 487 -0.93 20.59 11.49
C ALA A 487 0.19 21.60 11.79
N LEU A 488 1.18 21.20 12.60
CA LEU A 488 2.17 22.11 13.16
C LEU A 488 3.30 22.50 12.18
N SER A 489 3.57 21.68 11.17
CA SER A 489 4.61 21.94 10.18
C SER A 489 4.30 21.22 8.86
N VAL A 490 3.39 21.79 8.08
CA VAL A 490 3.00 21.25 6.76
C VAL A 490 4.20 21.19 5.81
N ASP A 491 5.10 22.18 5.90
CA ASP A 491 6.31 22.24 5.07
C ASP A 491 7.22 21.01 5.23
N ALA A 492 7.22 20.38 6.41
CA ALA A 492 8.00 19.16 6.66
C ALA A 492 7.56 17.99 5.77
N ASP A 493 6.29 17.89 5.48
CA ASP A 493 5.72 16.89 4.60
C ASP A 493 5.93 17.25 3.12
N LEU A 494 5.65 18.50 2.74
CA LEU A 494 5.82 19.00 1.38
C LEU A 494 7.26 18.92 0.87
N CYS A 495 8.24 19.04 1.77
CA CYS A 495 9.67 19.04 1.45
C CYS A 495 10.32 17.65 1.50
N LEU A 496 9.56 16.57 1.68
CA LEU A 496 10.13 15.22 1.59
C LEU A 496 10.72 14.99 0.19
N PRO A 497 11.89 14.32 0.09
CA PRO A 497 12.55 14.09 -1.20
C PRO A 497 11.90 12.92 -1.97
N ASP A 498 10.59 12.96 -2.14
CA ASP A 498 9.77 11.96 -2.80
C ASP A 498 8.74 12.63 -3.73
N PHE A 499 8.54 12.09 -4.92
CA PHE A 499 7.60 12.67 -5.89
C PHE A 499 6.15 12.66 -5.39
N ARG A 500 5.79 11.76 -4.47
CA ARG A 500 4.47 11.69 -3.82
C ARG A 500 4.33 12.60 -2.59
N ALA A 501 5.35 13.37 -2.25
CA ALA A 501 5.33 14.19 -1.03
C ALA A 501 4.10 15.11 -0.97
N ARG A 502 3.78 15.80 -2.08
CA ARG A 502 2.65 16.72 -2.16
C ARG A 502 1.30 15.97 -2.07
N GLU A 503 1.12 14.86 -2.79
CA GLU A 503 -0.08 14.02 -2.70
C GLU A 503 -0.31 13.53 -1.28
N ARG A 504 0.72 13.00 -0.62
CA ARG A 504 0.63 12.53 0.76
C ARG A 504 0.32 13.63 1.75
N THR A 505 0.89 14.81 1.55
CA THR A 505 0.58 15.99 2.39
C THR A 505 -0.89 16.34 2.24
N PHE A 506 -1.39 16.44 1.00
CA PHE A 506 -2.80 16.70 0.75
C PHE A 506 -3.72 15.65 1.41
N GLN A 507 -3.41 14.36 1.29
CA GLN A 507 -4.15 13.27 1.92
C GLN A 507 -4.22 13.39 3.44
N VAL A 508 -3.08 13.73 4.08
CA VAL A 508 -3.02 13.95 5.53
C VAL A 508 -3.84 15.17 5.94
N LEU A 509 -3.68 16.30 5.25
CA LEU A 509 -4.42 17.52 5.56
C LEU A 509 -5.93 17.34 5.38
N SER A 510 -6.35 16.66 4.32
CA SER A 510 -7.76 16.33 4.07
C SER A 510 -8.32 15.37 5.14
N ALA A 511 -7.53 14.40 5.60
CA ALA A 511 -7.94 13.53 6.70
C ALA A 511 -8.08 14.30 8.03
N LEU A 512 -7.18 15.25 8.32
CA LEU A 512 -7.30 16.13 9.49
C LEU A 512 -8.53 17.04 9.37
N SER A 513 -8.79 17.60 8.18
CA SER A 513 -9.97 18.43 7.90
C SER A 513 -11.26 17.66 8.18
N ARG A 514 -11.39 16.45 7.64
CA ARG A 514 -12.56 15.59 7.89
C ARG A 514 -12.72 15.27 9.38
N ARG A 515 -11.63 14.88 10.06
CA ARG A 515 -11.67 14.60 11.50
C ARG A 515 -12.05 15.83 12.32
N ALA A 516 -11.58 17.02 11.93
CA ALA A 516 -12.00 18.28 12.56
C ALA A 516 -13.49 18.54 12.37
N ALA A 517 -14.02 18.34 11.17
CA ALA A 517 -15.44 18.47 10.87
C ALA A 517 -16.31 17.48 11.68
N GLU A 518 -15.90 16.22 11.80
CA GLU A 518 -16.59 15.19 12.60
C GLU A 518 -16.73 15.57 14.08
N HIS A 519 -15.77 16.34 14.61
CA HIS A 519 -15.78 16.81 16.01
C HIS A 519 -16.30 18.25 16.19
N GLY A 520 -16.64 18.97 15.10
CA GLY A 520 -16.95 20.40 15.14
C GLY A 520 -15.76 21.26 15.60
N ALA A 521 -14.54 20.81 15.34
CA ALA A 521 -13.31 21.45 15.78
C ALA A 521 -12.78 22.46 14.77
N THR A 522 -12.06 23.49 15.25
CA THR A 522 -11.28 24.39 14.39
C THR A 522 -10.06 23.66 13.85
N LEU A 523 -9.80 23.76 12.53
CA LEU A 523 -8.59 23.27 11.89
C LEU A 523 -7.57 24.39 11.74
N VAL A 524 -6.36 24.21 12.27
CA VAL A 524 -5.24 25.17 12.15
C VAL A 524 -4.10 24.55 11.33
N LEU A 525 -3.77 25.16 10.19
CA LEU A 525 -2.69 24.71 9.31
C LEU A 525 -1.52 25.70 9.38
N GLN A 526 -0.44 25.32 10.02
CA GLN A 526 0.79 26.14 10.10
C GLN A 526 1.74 25.81 8.95
N THR A 527 2.02 26.78 8.08
CA THR A 527 2.91 26.62 6.92
C THR A 527 3.59 27.93 6.52
N ARG A 528 4.78 27.82 5.93
CA ARG A 528 5.48 28.93 5.25
C ARG A 528 5.07 29.07 3.79
N ARG A 529 4.21 28.17 3.31
CA ARG A 529 3.73 28.09 1.92
C ARG A 529 2.20 28.07 1.86
N PRO A 530 1.52 29.11 2.39
CA PRO A 530 0.07 29.15 2.41
C PRO A 530 -0.55 29.13 1.00
N GLU A 531 0.23 29.49 -0.02
CA GLU A 531 -0.12 29.46 -1.42
C GLU A 531 0.04 28.07 -2.08
N ASP A 532 0.60 27.08 -1.40
CA ASP A 532 0.74 25.73 -1.97
C ASP A 532 -0.62 25.10 -2.21
N VAL A 533 -0.80 24.53 -3.41
CA VAL A 533 -2.05 23.93 -3.84
C VAL A 533 -2.57 22.85 -2.88
N ALA A 534 -1.66 22.06 -2.28
CA ALA A 534 -2.07 21.04 -1.32
C ALA A 534 -2.71 21.67 -0.06
N VAL A 535 -2.18 22.81 0.39
CA VAL A 535 -2.73 23.57 1.53
C VAL A 535 -4.07 24.19 1.17
N GLN A 536 -4.12 24.94 0.05
CA GLN A 536 -5.34 25.61 -0.41
C GLN A 536 -6.48 24.62 -0.63
N CYS A 537 -6.23 23.55 -1.40
CA CYS A 537 -7.27 22.58 -1.69
C CYS A 537 -7.70 21.78 -0.45
N ALA A 538 -6.81 21.52 0.50
CA ALA A 538 -7.20 20.84 1.75
C ALA A 538 -8.05 21.74 2.65
N SER A 539 -7.80 23.06 2.66
CA SER A 539 -8.60 24.02 3.45
C SER A 539 -9.99 24.28 2.85
N THR A 540 -10.16 24.05 1.55
CA THR A 540 -11.42 24.28 0.81
C THR A 540 -12.13 23.00 0.37
N GLY A 541 -11.56 21.81 0.68
CA GLY A 541 -12.13 20.51 0.27
C GLY A 541 -12.07 20.22 -1.24
N GLU A 542 -11.26 20.96 -2.02
CA GLU A 542 -11.19 20.85 -3.48
C GLU A 542 -10.33 19.69 -3.97
N VAL A 543 -10.77 18.46 -3.72
CA VAL A 543 -10.02 17.21 -4.04
C VAL A 543 -9.71 17.11 -5.53
N ALA A 544 -10.70 17.37 -6.39
CA ALA A 544 -10.56 17.28 -7.84
C ALA A 544 -9.50 18.27 -8.37
N ARG A 545 -9.55 19.52 -7.91
CA ARG A 545 -8.58 20.56 -8.30
C ARG A 545 -7.16 20.16 -7.95
N PHE A 546 -6.96 19.62 -6.75
CA PHE A 546 -5.66 19.15 -6.32
C PHE A 546 -5.16 18.03 -7.23
N LEU A 547 -5.98 16.98 -7.42
CA LEU A 547 -5.58 15.79 -8.19
C LEU A 547 -5.34 16.09 -9.67
N ASP A 548 -6.12 16.99 -10.29
CA ASP A 548 -5.91 17.40 -11.67
C ASP A 548 -4.57 18.15 -11.84
N GLN A 549 -4.19 19.01 -10.87
CA GLN A 549 -2.89 19.69 -10.90
C GLN A 549 -1.71 18.74 -10.61
N GLU A 550 -1.89 17.80 -9.68
CA GLU A 550 -0.89 16.79 -9.39
C GLU A 550 -0.64 15.88 -10.61
N LEU A 551 -1.70 15.47 -11.31
CA LEU A 551 -1.58 14.68 -12.55
C LEU A 551 -0.79 15.43 -13.62
N LYS A 552 -1.08 16.72 -13.85
CA LYS A 552 -0.34 17.53 -14.82
C LYS A 552 1.14 17.58 -14.51
N LEU A 553 1.51 17.83 -13.24
CA LEU A 553 2.91 17.83 -12.82
C LEU A 553 3.59 16.47 -13.03
N ARG A 554 2.89 15.36 -12.73
CA ARG A 554 3.43 14.01 -12.93
C ARG A 554 3.60 13.64 -14.39
N GLU A 555 2.73 14.12 -15.25
CA GLU A 555 2.87 13.97 -16.70
C GLU A 555 4.13 14.65 -17.21
N GLU A 556 4.33 15.92 -16.87
CA GLU A 556 5.50 16.72 -17.25
C GLU A 556 6.82 16.08 -16.78
N LEU A 557 6.83 15.49 -15.58
CA LEU A 557 8.01 14.88 -14.97
C LEU A 557 8.18 13.39 -15.28
N GLY A 558 7.23 12.78 -15.98
CA GLY A 558 7.24 11.34 -16.28
C GLY A 558 7.21 10.47 -15.02
N PHE A 559 6.32 10.77 -14.06
CA PHE A 559 6.07 9.96 -12.88
C PHE A 559 4.76 9.15 -12.98
N PRO A 560 4.55 8.12 -12.14
CA PRO A 560 3.24 7.44 -12.07
C PRO A 560 2.09 8.43 -11.84
N PRO A 561 0.97 8.24 -12.53
CA PRO A 561 0.55 7.07 -13.32
C PRO A 561 0.94 7.08 -14.81
N TYR A 562 1.67 8.05 -15.31
CA TYR A 562 2.04 8.16 -16.73
C TYR A 562 3.19 7.22 -17.12
N ARG A 563 4.15 7.03 -16.23
CA ARG A 563 5.17 5.99 -16.33
C ARG A 563 5.13 5.09 -15.09
N ARG A 564 5.67 3.88 -15.19
CA ARG A 564 5.85 2.98 -14.05
C ARG A 564 7.21 3.22 -13.41
N LEU A 565 7.32 2.89 -12.14
CA LEU A 565 8.59 2.91 -11.41
C LEU A 565 8.99 1.51 -10.96
N ALA A 566 10.31 1.27 -10.92
CA ALA A 566 10.90 0.15 -10.21
C ALA A 566 12.09 0.65 -9.40
N LEU A 567 12.09 0.40 -8.10
CA LEU A 567 13.24 0.65 -7.25
C LEU A 567 14.03 -0.65 -7.08
N VAL A 568 15.24 -0.68 -7.62
CA VAL A 568 16.13 -1.84 -7.52
C VAL A 568 17.19 -1.56 -6.45
N GLU A 569 17.14 -2.32 -5.35
CA GLU A 569 18.12 -2.28 -4.28
C GLU A 569 19.09 -3.44 -4.43
N LEU A 570 20.37 -3.12 -4.45
CA LEU A 570 21.48 -4.06 -4.65
C LEU A 570 22.37 -4.03 -3.40
N SER A 571 22.41 -5.11 -2.64
CA SER A 571 23.25 -5.26 -1.45
C SER A 571 24.37 -6.26 -1.67
N ALA A 572 25.57 -5.91 -1.24
CA ALA A 572 26.79 -6.72 -1.43
C ALA A 572 27.69 -6.69 -0.20
N GLY A 573 28.81 -7.42 -0.24
CA GLY A 573 29.82 -7.40 0.85
C GLY A 573 30.54 -6.05 0.99
N SER A 574 30.47 -5.17 -0.02
CA SER A 574 31.04 -3.81 0.03
C SER A 574 30.21 -2.83 -0.80
N GLN A 575 30.30 -1.54 -0.43
CA GLN A 575 29.60 -0.45 -1.12
C GLN A 575 30.04 -0.37 -2.60
N SER A 576 31.33 -0.46 -2.89
CA SER A 576 31.85 -0.43 -4.24
C SER A 576 31.30 -1.55 -5.13
N LYS A 577 31.11 -2.77 -4.56
CA LYS A 577 30.53 -3.89 -5.30
C LYS A 577 29.05 -3.67 -5.59
N ALA A 578 28.29 -3.11 -4.65
CA ALA A 578 26.88 -2.75 -4.84
C ALA A 578 26.75 -1.66 -5.92
N GLU A 579 27.59 -0.65 -5.91
CA GLU A 579 27.61 0.46 -6.88
C GLU A 579 27.95 -0.04 -8.28
N LYS A 580 29.01 -0.84 -8.44
CA LYS A 580 29.38 -1.44 -9.75
C LYS A 580 28.24 -2.26 -10.36
N ARG A 581 27.48 -3.00 -9.53
CA ARG A 581 26.30 -3.72 -10.02
C ARG A 581 25.18 -2.76 -10.42
N GLY A 582 25.01 -1.67 -9.69
CA GLY A 582 24.07 -0.59 -10.04
C GLY A 582 24.43 0.11 -11.35
N GLU A 583 25.71 0.41 -11.57
CA GLU A 583 26.23 0.97 -12.83
C GLU A 583 25.98 0.04 -14.03
N TRP A 584 26.28 -1.25 -13.85
CA TRP A 584 25.98 -2.27 -14.85
C TRP A 584 24.49 -2.29 -15.21
N LEU A 585 23.61 -2.23 -14.19
CA LEU A 585 22.16 -2.21 -14.39
C LEU A 585 21.73 -0.95 -15.16
N SER A 586 22.22 0.22 -14.75
CA SER A 586 21.88 1.50 -15.39
C SER A 586 22.33 1.54 -16.85
N GLN A 587 23.54 1.05 -17.15
CA GLN A 587 24.05 0.96 -18.53
C GLN A 587 23.25 -0.02 -19.39
N ARG A 588 22.87 -1.17 -18.82
CA ARG A 588 22.07 -2.18 -19.53
C ARG A 588 20.68 -1.65 -19.87
N LEU A 589 20.02 -1.03 -18.89
CA LEU A 589 18.66 -0.51 -19.04
C LEU A 589 18.61 0.75 -19.90
N GLY A 590 19.63 1.60 -19.84
CA GLY A 590 19.72 2.83 -20.65
C GLY A 590 19.78 2.60 -22.17
N ARG A 591 20.00 1.33 -22.61
CA ARG A 591 19.93 0.93 -24.02
C ARG A 591 18.52 0.55 -24.48
N ALA A 592 17.58 0.38 -23.55
CA ALA A 592 16.23 -0.04 -23.84
C ALA A 592 15.31 1.17 -24.10
N ARG A 593 14.54 1.12 -25.18
CA ARG A 593 13.57 2.17 -25.52
C ARG A 593 12.47 2.23 -24.44
N GLY A 594 12.09 3.43 -24.04
CA GLY A 594 11.04 3.66 -23.04
C GLY A 594 11.49 3.36 -21.60
N VAL A 595 12.81 3.35 -21.35
CA VAL A 595 13.40 3.11 -20.04
C VAL A 595 14.38 4.23 -19.70
N GLU A 596 14.29 4.74 -18.47
CA GLU A 596 15.23 5.70 -17.90
C GLU A 596 15.69 5.15 -16.54
N ALA A 597 16.99 4.95 -16.39
CA ALA A 597 17.60 4.50 -15.15
C ALA A 597 18.29 5.67 -14.44
N LEU A 598 17.88 5.95 -13.21
CA LEU A 598 18.41 7.01 -12.36
C LEU A 598 19.26 6.41 -11.24
N GLY A 599 20.45 6.91 -11.05
CA GLY A 599 21.43 6.35 -10.12
C GLY A 599 22.54 5.57 -10.84
N PRO A 600 23.35 4.75 -10.12
CA PRO A 600 23.14 4.27 -8.73
C PRO A 600 23.39 5.33 -7.67
N VAL A 601 22.66 5.21 -6.56
CA VAL A 601 22.84 6.04 -5.36
C VAL A 601 22.95 5.17 -4.11
N PRO A 602 23.74 5.50 -3.09
CA PRO A 602 23.77 4.78 -1.81
C PRO A 602 22.40 4.85 -1.10
N ALA A 603 21.95 3.69 -0.58
CA ALA A 603 20.73 3.65 0.21
C ALA A 603 20.90 4.37 1.55
N ARG A 604 19.83 5.02 2.01
CA ARG A 604 19.85 5.78 3.28
C ARG A 604 19.94 4.83 4.48
N GLY A 605 20.89 5.10 5.38
CA GLY A 605 21.01 4.36 6.66
C GLY A 605 21.36 2.88 6.53
N ARG A 606 21.71 2.42 5.31
CA ARG A 606 22.11 1.03 5.06
C ARG A 606 23.45 0.99 4.36
N ALA A 607 24.45 0.41 5.04
CA ALA A 607 25.77 0.21 4.47
C ALA A 607 25.72 -0.87 3.37
N ASN A 608 26.59 -0.70 2.37
CA ASN A 608 26.78 -1.68 1.28
C ASN A 608 25.53 -1.95 0.43
N VAL A 609 24.63 -0.97 0.36
CA VAL A 609 23.42 -1.02 -0.46
C VAL A 609 23.43 0.14 -1.45
N SER A 610 23.22 -0.17 -2.71
CA SER A 610 23.04 0.79 -3.79
C SER A 610 21.64 0.68 -4.37
N GLN A 611 21.05 1.80 -4.76
CA GLN A 611 19.70 1.90 -5.33
C GLN A 611 19.76 2.45 -6.75
N VAL A 612 18.98 1.85 -7.64
CA VAL A 612 18.71 2.35 -8.99
C VAL A 612 17.19 2.52 -9.12
N LEU A 613 16.75 3.75 -9.38
CA LEU A 613 15.35 4.03 -9.69
C LEU A 613 15.15 3.96 -11.20
N VAL A 614 14.25 3.12 -11.67
CA VAL A 614 13.98 2.89 -13.08
C VAL A 614 12.59 3.41 -13.41
N LYS A 615 12.49 4.35 -14.35
CA LYS A 615 11.23 4.78 -14.95
C LYS A 615 11.00 3.96 -16.23
N LEU A 616 9.80 3.41 -16.35
CA LEU A 616 9.40 2.51 -17.43
C LEU A 616 8.15 3.07 -18.12
N ASP A 617 8.11 3.10 -19.43
CA ASP A 617 6.86 3.33 -20.15
C ASP A 617 5.84 2.25 -19.78
N ARG A 618 4.53 2.56 -19.80
CA ARG A 618 3.45 1.69 -19.27
C ARG A 618 3.43 0.28 -19.89
N ASN A 619 3.88 0.14 -21.13
CA ASN A 619 3.94 -1.11 -21.89
C ASN A 619 5.26 -1.86 -21.72
N VAL A 620 6.25 -1.28 -21.05
CA VAL A 620 7.56 -1.90 -20.82
C VAL A 620 7.56 -2.68 -19.51
N ARG A 621 8.05 -3.91 -19.56
CA ARG A 621 8.18 -4.80 -18.40
C ARG A 621 9.64 -5.02 -18.06
N LEU A 622 9.99 -4.81 -16.79
CA LEU A 622 11.36 -4.95 -16.29
C LEU A 622 11.88 -6.39 -16.43
N ASP A 623 11.04 -7.39 -16.18
CA ASP A 623 11.37 -8.82 -16.25
C ASP A 623 11.79 -9.30 -17.66
N ARG A 624 11.42 -8.55 -18.71
CA ARG A 624 11.87 -8.79 -20.08
C ARG A 624 13.23 -8.19 -20.38
N LEU A 625 13.72 -7.28 -19.56
CA LEU A 625 14.99 -6.56 -19.76
C LEU A 625 16.12 -7.13 -18.92
N VAL A 626 15.82 -7.59 -17.72
CA VAL A 626 16.76 -8.15 -16.75
C VAL A 626 16.07 -9.20 -15.88
N THR A 627 16.80 -10.23 -15.48
CA THR A 627 16.29 -11.26 -14.56
C THR A 627 16.87 -11.09 -13.16
N LEU A 628 16.21 -11.65 -12.14
CA LEU A 628 16.73 -11.67 -10.77
C LEU A 628 18.11 -12.36 -10.70
N ALA A 629 18.31 -13.44 -11.46
CA ALA A 629 19.60 -14.12 -11.52
C ALA A 629 20.73 -13.21 -12.03
N GLN A 630 20.43 -12.36 -13.02
CA GLN A 630 21.38 -11.37 -13.52
C GLN A 630 21.66 -10.26 -12.49
N LEU A 631 20.64 -9.82 -11.73
CA LEU A 631 20.83 -8.83 -10.67
C LEU A 631 21.65 -9.38 -9.49
N GLU A 632 21.50 -10.67 -9.18
CA GLU A 632 22.15 -11.34 -8.05
C GLU A 632 23.47 -12.02 -8.40
N ALA A 633 23.99 -11.85 -9.62
CA ALA A 633 25.29 -12.38 -9.97
C ALA A 633 26.41 -11.85 -9.05
N ASP A 634 27.49 -12.63 -8.92
CA ASP A 634 28.68 -12.30 -8.11
C ASP A 634 28.39 -12.12 -6.61
N GLY A 635 27.33 -12.76 -6.06
CA GLY A 635 26.99 -12.70 -4.65
C GLY A 635 26.36 -11.37 -4.19
N VAL A 636 25.81 -10.60 -5.12
CA VAL A 636 24.92 -9.48 -4.84
C VAL A 636 23.53 -10.02 -4.50
N LYS A 637 22.82 -9.40 -3.56
CA LYS A 637 21.39 -9.67 -3.29
C LYS A 637 20.58 -8.53 -3.87
N ALA A 638 19.55 -8.85 -4.62
CA ALA A 638 18.63 -7.89 -5.18
C ALA A 638 17.26 -7.90 -4.48
N LYS A 639 16.70 -6.71 -4.29
CA LYS A 639 15.29 -6.50 -3.95
C LYS A 639 14.74 -5.54 -4.99
N VAL A 640 13.66 -5.95 -5.64
CA VAL A 640 12.98 -5.13 -6.66
C VAL A 640 11.63 -4.74 -6.11
N ASP A 641 11.37 -3.45 -6.03
CA ASP A 641 10.08 -2.89 -5.66
C ASP A 641 9.44 -2.24 -6.89
N ILE A 642 8.39 -2.87 -7.40
CA ILE A 642 7.60 -2.37 -8.53
C ILE A 642 6.52 -1.44 -7.99
N ASP A 643 6.39 -0.29 -8.64
CA ASP A 643 5.49 0.79 -8.25
C ASP A 643 5.64 1.14 -6.74
N PRO A 644 6.87 1.56 -6.33
CA PRO A 644 7.17 1.84 -4.93
C PRO A 644 6.33 2.99 -4.41
N LEU A 645 5.85 2.87 -3.17
CA LEU A 645 5.24 4.01 -2.48
C LEU A 645 6.32 4.94 -1.93
N ASP A 646 7.42 4.41 -1.43
CA ASP A 646 8.58 5.18 -0.99
C ASP A 646 9.75 4.93 -1.94
N THR A 647 10.36 5.99 -2.38
CA THR A 647 11.50 5.93 -3.31
C THR A 647 12.81 6.41 -2.66
N VAL A 648 12.79 6.69 -1.34
CA VAL A 648 13.94 7.26 -0.60
C VAL A 648 14.14 6.59 0.75
#